data_6215cbe4665fd15d1ae4fa44677427c0
#
_entry.id   6215cbe4665fd15d1ae4fa44677427c0
#
_cell.length_a   1.000
_cell.length_b   1.000
_cell.length_c   1.000
_cell.angle_alpha   90.00
_cell.angle_beta   90.00
_cell.angle_gamma   90.00
#
_symmetry.space_group_name_H-M   'P 1'
#
loop_
_entity.id
_entity.type
_entity.pdbx_description
1 polymer ?
#
loop_
_entity_poly.entity_id
_entity_poly.type
_entity_poly.pdbx_seq_one_letter_code
_entity_poly.pdbx_strand_id
1 'polypeptide(L)'
;MYFRNSVLGRWLFAHAGVVATVLGVALVFPAAPVAAQDGDSAGIFLEEIIVTSRRYEESLQDAPVAVAVMSQEFIQQNRIDKADNIFNYTPGATWESFSKMQPVASMRGVIAPTPGNASSEASIQTVMDNVVISKDFMKSPPLYDLQRAEVMRGPQGTAFGRNASVGLIHFVTNRPSQEASTSIQGTIGSDERFEFKGHINRALSDTTAFRLAVNHTQEDGEMESISTGDGLNGEENTAIRASLLLQPSETFSAYLKLEYSEDRDEAPVRHGYQQPDGSDCSIPYVTSPPYQETYFDDCSDPFKVEISPRDVAGFDPADFHTDRDILTFAAELVWDLGNDLTLTSITGYMDGETDSLMDLVGTPNDVSWQSVMNEGDMISTELRIDNIASGNNVRWLAGFYLLQDKETRLEQNQFQQRNARGGPFVPTTRETGGTNETDSWSVFAEISWDVSDRGTITYGGRFVNDEKDYDTGARGWGVDRQLVGLPGVSMPFEDGSPQLCDNIGPPEVCGSESNPAFFTNNVSDSWDDYISKLSFDYEINDNMNIYALYSEGFKSGTFQPDALNSSQALVVVEPETSTNFEVGIKSASDRYRWAVTGFYLDVEDVQTINLVPAGGAFVGLISNVGSVETLGVEVEATWLMTDTFLVSGNAAVLGAEMRDTNDPSDPTVDISGQRPAGAPEWTYNLRGEYTVPMDNGSTLVLAADYRGRSTVFNQTSSRNTNPPLRLRPQINDWGARVTWINSNENLEISAWGKNLREDFDIANFGPPSPCCSTFAAAFRGKRMFGLTATYDF
;
A
#
# COMPACT_ATOMS: atom_id res chain seq x y z
N MET A 1 4.13 -6.05 26.97
CA MET A 1 5.29 -5.75 27.82
C MET A 1 6.47 -6.70 27.59
N TYR A 2 6.41 -7.52 26.52
CA TYR A 2 7.44 -8.52 26.19
C TYR A 2 8.34 -8.12 25.00
N PHE A 3 7.98 -7.13 24.19
CA PHE A 3 8.68 -6.76 22.95
C PHE A 3 9.79 -5.69 23.06
N ARG A 4 10.09 -5.21 24.26
CA ARG A 4 11.12 -4.18 24.49
C ARG A 4 12.58 -4.67 24.53
N ASN A 5 12.88 -5.88 24.05
CA ASN A 5 14.19 -6.51 24.28
C ASN A 5 14.96 -6.92 23.02
N SER A 6 14.65 -6.45 21.82
CA SER A 6 15.57 -6.69 20.70
C SER A 6 16.88 -5.92 20.92
N VAL A 7 18.01 -6.61 20.78
CA VAL A 7 19.34 -6.09 21.09
C VAL A 7 19.71 -4.90 20.17
N LEU A 8 19.18 -4.87 18.94
CA LEU A 8 19.43 -3.81 17.97
C LEU A 8 18.60 -2.54 18.26
N GLY A 9 17.32 -2.67 18.64
CA GLY A 9 16.47 -1.53 18.96
C GLY A 9 17.02 -0.72 20.15
N ARG A 10 17.58 -1.39 21.15
CA ARG A 10 18.23 -0.70 22.30
C ARG A 10 19.51 0.03 21.92
N TRP A 11 20.20 -0.38 20.88
CA TRP A 11 21.45 0.21 20.45
C TRP A 11 21.19 1.52 19.67
N LEU A 12 20.15 1.59 18.88
CA LEU A 12 19.74 2.76 18.10
C LEU A 12 19.09 3.86 18.95
N PHE A 13 18.24 3.50 19.92
CA PHE A 13 17.63 4.49 20.83
C PHE A 13 18.62 5.22 21.74
N ALA A 14 19.76 4.60 22.06
CA ALA A 14 20.82 5.28 22.84
C ALA A 14 21.52 6.39 22.02
N HIS A 15 21.28 6.51 20.72
CA HIS A 15 22.07 7.34 19.80
C HIS A 15 21.25 8.37 19.01
N ALA A 16 19.94 8.57 19.30
CA ALA A 16 19.14 9.66 18.71
C ALA A 16 19.79 11.05 18.92
N GLY A 17 20.59 11.21 19.97
CA GLY A 17 21.44 12.40 20.18
C GLY A 17 22.56 12.56 19.14
N VAL A 18 22.92 11.51 18.40
CA VAL A 18 23.98 11.54 17.39
C VAL A 18 23.47 12.17 16.09
N VAL A 19 22.18 12.00 15.76
CA VAL A 19 21.55 12.59 14.56
C VAL A 19 21.57 14.12 14.64
N ALA A 20 21.30 14.69 15.82
CA ALA A 20 21.41 16.14 16.05
C ALA A 20 22.87 16.64 15.96
N THR A 21 23.85 15.78 16.28
CA THR A 21 25.27 16.13 16.21
C THR A 21 25.81 16.02 14.78
N VAL A 22 25.33 15.09 13.96
CA VAL A 22 25.72 14.94 12.55
C VAL A 22 25.18 16.11 11.71
N LEU A 23 23.96 16.57 11.97
CA LEU A 23 23.41 17.79 11.35
C LEU A 23 24.20 19.05 11.73
N GLY A 24 24.73 19.12 12.95
CA GLY A 24 25.57 20.25 13.41
C GLY A 24 26.95 20.28 12.72
N VAL A 25 27.49 19.14 12.28
CA VAL A 25 28.77 19.05 11.58
C VAL A 25 28.63 19.38 10.09
N ALA A 26 27.50 19.10 9.47
CA ALA A 26 27.25 19.41 8.05
C ALA A 26 27.19 20.92 7.76
N LEU A 27 26.85 21.75 8.77
CA LEU A 27 26.78 23.21 8.66
C LEU A 27 28.17 23.93 8.75
N VAL A 28 29.23 23.21 9.01
CA VAL A 28 30.58 23.80 9.23
C VAL A 28 31.53 23.65 8.05
N PHE A 29 31.18 22.91 7.01
CA PHE A 29 32.03 22.82 5.83
C PHE A 29 31.70 23.92 4.81
N PRO A 30 32.67 24.82 4.49
CA PRO A 30 32.44 25.83 3.46
C PRO A 30 32.28 25.15 2.10
N ALA A 31 31.13 25.36 1.47
CA ALA A 31 30.92 24.97 0.08
C ALA A 31 31.94 25.71 -0.81
N ALA A 32 32.73 24.98 -1.58
CA ALA A 32 33.51 25.58 -2.64
C ALA A 32 32.50 26.09 -3.71
N PRO A 33 32.68 27.31 -4.24
CA PRO A 33 31.77 27.82 -5.25
C PRO A 33 31.92 26.96 -6.51
N VAL A 34 30.85 26.25 -6.89
CA VAL A 34 30.72 25.64 -8.21
C VAL A 34 30.61 26.78 -9.22
N ALA A 35 31.53 26.85 -10.15
CA ALA A 35 31.46 27.80 -11.24
C ALA A 35 30.22 27.47 -12.08
N ALA A 36 29.29 28.42 -12.14
CA ALA A 36 28.15 28.35 -13.03
C ALA A 36 28.67 28.22 -14.47
N GLN A 37 28.36 27.15 -15.15
CA GLN A 37 28.48 27.05 -16.59
C GLN A 37 27.46 27.98 -17.21
N ASP A 38 27.89 28.84 -18.11
CA ASP A 38 27.03 29.74 -18.89
C ASP A 38 25.95 28.93 -19.58
N GLY A 39 24.70 29.04 -19.06
CA GLY A 39 23.55 28.41 -19.66
C GLY A 39 23.13 29.14 -20.91
N ASP A 40 23.24 28.52 -22.06
CA ASP A 40 22.32 28.77 -23.16
C ASP A 40 20.91 28.65 -22.60
N SER A 41 20.02 29.55 -23.05
CA SER A 41 18.59 29.49 -22.74
C SER A 41 17.99 28.22 -23.38
N ALA A 42 18.19 27.10 -22.70
CA ALA A 42 17.61 25.83 -23.07
C ALA A 42 16.10 25.96 -22.87
N GLY A 43 15.32 25.86 -23.93
CA GLY A 43 13.88 25.68 -23.82
C GLY A 43 13.56 24.50 -22.93
N ILE A 44 12.47 24.53 -22.17
CA ILE A 44 11.98 23.38 -21.40
C ILE A 44 11.70 22.24 -22.40
N PHE A 45 12.36 21.11 -22.22
CA PHE A 45 12.14 19.88 -22.99
C PHE A 45 11.61 18.81 -22.04
N LEU A 46 10.80 17.90 -22.57
CA LEU A 46 10.40 16.72 -21.80
C LEU A 46 11.55 15.71 -21.79
N GLU A 47 12.12 15.47 -20.62
CA GLU A 47 13.17 14.47 -20.46
C GLU A 47 12.64 13.06 -20.77
N GLU A 48 13.53 12.21 -21.27
CA GLU A 48 13.27 10.78 -21.45
C GLU A 48 13.03 10.12 -20.08
N ILE A 49 11.96 9.33 -19.98
CA ILE A 49 11.66 8.58 -18.77
C ILE A 49 12.20 7.17 -18.89
N ILE A 50 13.05 6.78 -17.96
CA ILE A 50 13.57 5.41 -17.83
C ILE A 50 12.73 4.64 -16.85
N VAL A 51 12.41 3.40 -17.18
CA VAL A 51 11.66 2.44 -16.34
C VAL A 51 12.43 1.14 -16.15
N THR A 52 12.04 0.37 -15.15
CA THR A 52 12.64 -0.94 -14.83
C THR A 52 11.62 -2.08 -14.89
N SER A 53 10.64 -1.95 -15.78
CA SER A 53 9.49 -2.84 -15.90
C SER A 53 9.86 -4.30 -16.24
N ARG A 54 10.99 -4.51 -16.89
CA ARG A 54 11.52 -5.85 -17.24
C ARG A 54 12.81 -6.22 -16.47
N ARG A 55 12.98 -5.66 -15.27
CA ARG A 55 14.18 -5.87 -14.43
C ARG A 55 15.48 -5.26 -14.96
N TYR A 56 15.42 -4.49 -16.03
CA TYR A 56 16.53 -3.68 -16.55
C TYR A 56 16.00 -2.30 -16.97
N GLU A 57 16.90 -1.34 -17.08
CA GLU A 57 16.55 0.02 -17.48
C GLU A 57 16.24 0.08 -18.98
N GLU A 58 15.09 0.64 -19.32
CA GLU A 58 14.64 0.88 -20.69
C GLU A 58 13.83 2.17 -20.77
N SER A 59 13.69 2.74 -21.97
CA SER A 59 12.81 3.88 -22.19
C SER A 59 11.35 3.51 -21.93
N LEU A 60 10.59 4.38 -21.28
CA LEU A 60 9.12 4.22 -21.14
C LEU A 60 8.44 4.06 -22.51
N GLN A 61 8.99 4.70 -23.55
CA GLN A 61 8.49 4.60 -24.92
C GLN A 61 8.59 3.15 -25.45
N ASP A 62 9.66 2.45 -25.11
CA ASP A 62 10.00 1.13 -25.67
C ASP A 62 9.47 -0.03 -24.82
N ALA A 63 9.07 0.24 -23.58
CA ALA A 63 8.52 -0.78 -22.69
C ALA A 63 7.13 -1.26 -23.19
N PRO A 64 6.94 -2.54 -23.60
CA PRO A 64 5.69 -3.05 -24.15
C PRO A 64 4.69 -3.42 -23.04
N VAL A 65 4.39 -2.47 -22.14
CA VAL A 65 3.50 -2.62 -21.00
C VAL A 65 2.92 -1.25 -20.60
N ALA A 66 1.75 -1.25 -19.97
CA ALA A 66 1.15 -0.03 -19.40
C ALA A 66 1.84 0.30 -18.06
N VAL A 67 2.62 1.39 -18.03
CA VAL A 67 3.33 1.88 -16.85
C VAL A 67 3.04 3.35 -16.62
N ALA A 68 2.53 3.70 -15.44
CA ALA A 68 2.49 5.11 -14.99
C ALA A 68 3.78 5.41 -14.21
N VAL A 69 4.47 6.48 -14.59
CA VAL A 69 5.72 6.89 -13.95
C VAL A 69 5.60 8.27 -13.33
N MET A 70 5.99 8.36 -12.08
CA MET A 70 6.05 9.61 -11.33
C MET A 70 7.51 9.90 -11.01
N SER A 71 8.09 10.91 -11.66
CA SER A 71 9.47 11.36 -11.41
C SER A 71 9.60 11.98 -10.01
N GLN A 72 10.84 12.12 -9.53
CA GLN A 72 11.14 12.83 -8.29
C GLN A 72 10.46 14.20 -8.22
N GLU A 73 10.60 14.99 -9.29
CA GLU A 73 10.00 16.30 -9.38
C GLU A 73 8.47 16.25 -9.31
N PHE A 74 7.83 15.32 -10.03
CA PHE A 74 6.38 15.13 -9.99
C PHE A 74 5.91 14.74 -8.58
N ILE A 75 6.62 13.84 -7.89
CA ILE A 75 6.34 13.41 -6.50
C ILE A 75 6.41 14.61 -5.55
N GLN A 76 7.47 15.41 -5.63
CA GLN A 76 7.67 16.59 -4.78
C GLN A 76 6.62 17.66 -5.06
N GLN A 77 6.40 17.98 -6.33
CA GLN A 77 5.47 19.02 -6.75
C GLN A 77 4.02 18.70 -6.42
N ASN A 78 3.60 17.44 -6.49
CA ASN A 78 2.24 17.01 -6.17
C ASN A 78 2.07 16.55 -4.72
N ARG A 79 3.13 16.69 -3.90
CA ARG A 79 3.09 16.28 -2.50
C ARG A 79 2.60 14.85 -2.34
N ILE A 80 3.21 13.93 -3.09
CA ILE A 80 2.96 12.50 -2.98
C ILE A 80 3.82 11.99 -1.82
N ASP A 81 3.28 12.13 -0.61
CA ASP A 81 3.98 11.85 0.63
C ASP A 81 3.67 10.44 1.17
N LYS A 82 2.57 9.85 0.70
CA LYS A 82 2.03 8.55 1.11
C LYS A 82 1.78 7.65 -0.11
N ALA A 83 1.85 6.33 0.08
CA ALA A 83 1.65 5.37 -1.00
C ALA A 83 0.24 5.45 -1.64
N ASP A 84 -0.79 5.80 -0.85
CA ASP A 84 -2.15 6.00 -1.35
C ASP A 84 -2.28 7.14 -2.34
N ASN A 85 -1.45 8.18 -2.22
CA ASN A 85 -1.46 9.32 -3.11
C ASN A 85 -1.04 8.97 -4.55
N ILE A 86 -0.26 7.90 -4.74
CA ILE A 86 0.16 7.40 -6.06
C ILE A 86 -1.05 6.97 -6.90
N PHE A 87 -2.05 6.36 -6.24
CA PHE A 87 -3.26 5.89 -6.92
C PHE A 87 -4.11 7.03 -7.48
N ASN A 88 -4.01 8.22 -6.92
CA ASN A 88 -4.67 9.42 -7.45
C ASN A 88 -4.13 9.84 -8.84
N TYR A 89 -2.93 9.41 -9.18
CA TYR A 89 -2.25 9.72 -10.44
C TYR A 89 -2.07 8.48 -11.33
N THR A 90 -2.68 7.35 -10.95
CA THR A 90 -2.65 6.10 -11.72
C THR A 90 -4.02 5.83 -12.34
N PRO A 91 -4.15 5.74 -13.68
CA PRO A 91 -5.43 5.49 -14.32
C PRO A 91 -5.98 4.10 -13.94
N GLY A 92 -7.28 4.04 -13.63
CA GLY A 92 -7.98 2.79 -13.31
C GLY A 92 -7.62 2.15 -11.97
N ALA A 93 -6.96 2.91 -11.08
CA ALA A 93 -6.55 2.43 -9.76
C ALA A 93 -7.25 3.21 -8.64
N THR A 94 -7.46 2.57 -7.51
CA THR A 94 -7.99 3.18 -6.28
C THR A 94 -7.31 2.59 -5.05
N TRP A 95 -7.36 3.36 -3.95
CA TRP A 95 -6.85 2.93 -2.65
C TRP A 95 -7.97 3.00 -1.62
N GLU A 96 -8.12 1.94 -0.82
CA GLU A 96 -9.22 1.77 0.11
C GLU A 96 -8.78 1.46 1.56
N SER A 97 -7.53 1.73 1.88
CA SER A 97 -6.96 1.40 3.20
C SER A 97 -7.69 2.11 4.35
N PHE A 98 -7.95 1.35 5.40
CA PHE A 98 -8.42 1.87 6.68
C PHE A 98 -7.24 2.26 7.59
N SER A 99 -6.13 1.53 7.51
CA SER A 99 -4.90 1.82 8.24
C SER A 99 -3.67 1.46 7.41
N LYS A 100 -2.51 1.97 7.80
CA LYS A 100 -1.23 1.60 7.17
C LYS A 100 -0.89 0.12 7.29
N MET A 101 -1.47 -0.58 8.27
CA MET A 101 -1.25 -2.02 8.48
C MET A 101 -1.97 -2.91 7.47
N GLN A 102 -3.04 -2.40 6.87
CA GLN A 102 -3.87 -3.16 5.92
C GLN A 102 -4.11 -2.33 4.66
N PRO A 103 -3.09 -2.13 3.83
CA PRO A 103 -3.25 -1.41 2.58
C PRO A 103 -4.11 -2.22 1.62
N VAL A 104 -5.20 -1.65 1.14
CA VAL A 104 -6.09 -2.25 0.16
C VAL A 104 -6.06 -1.43 -1.10
N ALA A 105 -5.48 -1.98 -2.15
CA ALA A 105 -5.40 -1.37 -3.46
C ALA A 105 -6.35 -2.07 -4.45
N SER A 106 -6.85 -1.33 -5.42
CA SER A 106 -7.55 -1.87 -6.58
C SER A 106 -6.92 -1.36 -7.86
N MET A 107 -6.80 -2.23 -8.84
CA MET A 107 -6.25 -1.90 -10.14
C MET A 107 -7.02 -2.62 -11.24
N ARG A 108 -7.39 -1.90 -12.31
CA ARG A 108 -8.19 -2.45 -13.43
C ARG A 108 -9.47 -3.17 -12.96
N GLY A 109 -10.10 -2.67 -11.87
CA GLY A 109 -11.35 -3.23 -11.36
C GLY A 109 -11.21 -4.46 -10.46
N VAL A 110 -10.00 -4.93 -10.21
CA VAL A 110 -9.72 -6.03 -9.28
C VAL A 110 -9.19 -5.45 -7.98
N ILE A 111 -9.89 -5.72 -6.89
CA ILE A 111 -9.44 -5.36 -5.55
C ILE A 111 -8.46 -6.42 -5.03
N ALA A 112 -7.39 -5.97 -4.43
CA ALA A 112 -6.43 -6.84 -3.74
C ALA A 112 -6.69 -6.78 -2.24
N PRO A 113 -7.71 -7.48 -1.72
CA PRO A 113 -7.99 -7.45 -0.30
C PRO A 113 -6.83 -8.09 0.45
N THR A 114 -6.41 -7.41 1.50
CA THR A 114 -5.49 -7.98 2.48
C THR A 114 -6.35 -8.45 3.65
N PRO A 115 -6.51 -9.74 3.81
CA PRO A 115 -7.46 -10.28 4.78
C PRO A 115 -6.99 -10.24 6.22
N GLY A 116 -6.10 -9.35 6.62
CA GLY A 116 -5.66 -9.32 8.02
C GLY A 116 -5.18 -10.67 8.54
N ASN A 117 -4.47 -11.42 7.73
CA ASN A 117 -4.00 -12.79 7.98
C ASN A 117 -2.52 -12.90 7.64
N ALA A 118 -1.74 -13.51 8.51
CA ALA A 118 -0.32 -13.72 8.29
C ALA A 118 0.00 -14.57 7.04
N SER A 119 -0.91 -15.44 6.58
CA SER A 119 -0.69 -16.31 5.40
C SER A 119 -1.19 -15.73 4.08
N SER A 120 -1.97 -14.64 4.12
CA SER A 120 -2.56 -14.02 2.92
C SER A 120 -1.70 -12.90 2.37
N GLU A 121 -1.80 -12.67 1.08
CA GLU A 121 -1.03 -11.64 0.37
C GLU A 121 -1.91 -10.91 -0.65
N ALA A 122 -1.53 -9.69 -1.01
CA ALA A 122 -2.27 -8.90 -1.99
C ALA A 122 -1.93 -9.32 -3.43
N SER A 123 -2.86 -9.12 -4.37
CA SER A 123 -2.68 -9.37 -5.81
C SER A 123 -1.91 -8.24 -6.51
N ILE A 124 -1.64 -7.12 -5.81
CA ILE A 124 -0.79 -6.01 -6.25
C ILE A 124 0.48 -6.02 -5.41
N GLN A 125 1.61 -6.22 -6.07
CA GLN A 125 2.91 -6.34 -5.42
C GLN A 125 3.52 -4.97 -5.14
N THR A 126 4.19 -4.81 -4.01
CA THR A 126 5.02 -3.63 -3.71
C THR A 126 6.49 -4.02 -3.74
N VAL A 127 7.29 -3.21 -4.41
CA VAL A 127 8.73 -3.42 -4.59
C VAL A 127 9.47 -2.12 -4.25
N MET A 128 10.60 -2.20 -3.56
CA MET A 128 11.49 -1.07 -3.34
C MET A 128 12.92 -1.46 -3.72
N ASP A 129 13.52 -0.71 -4.66
CA ASP A 129 14.87 -0.98 -5.17
C ASP A 129 15.09 -2.45 -5.58
N ASN A 130 14.13 -3.01 -6.31
CA ASN A 130 14.10 -4.41 -6.76
C ASN A 130 13.88 -5.46 -5.66
N VAL A 131 13.73 -5.08 -4.38
CA VAL A 131 13.37 -5.97 -3.28
C VAL A 131 11.85 -5.99 -3.11
N VAL A 132 11.28 -7.17 -3.17
CA VAL A 132 9.84 -7.39 -2.94
C VAL A 132 9.52 -7.16 -1.47
N ILE A 133 8.42 -6.47 -1.16
CA ILE A 133 7.88 -6.30 0.18
C ILE A 133 6.71 -7.29 0.32
N SER A 134 6.93 -8.41 1.00
CA SER A 134 5.93 -9.49 1.11
C SER A 134 4.85 -9.20 2.15
N LYS A 135 5.20 -8.54 3.27
CA LYS A 135 4.30 -8.35 4.41
C LYS A 135 3.41 -7.12 4.24
N ASP A 136 2.11 -7.29 4.42
CA ASP A 136 1.14 -6.24 4.17
C ASP A 136 1.35 -5.00 5.03
N PHE A 137 1.67 -5.17 6.31
CA PHE A 137 1.94 -4.06 7.21
C PHE A 137 3.22 -3.28 6.89
N MET A 138 4.08 -3.79 6.00
CA MET A 138 5.28 -3.10 5.50
C MET A 138 5.07 -2.41 4.14
N LYS A 139 3.96 -2.67 3.41
CA LYS A 139 3.72 -2.23 2.02
C LYS A 139 3.46 -0.73 1.84
N SER A 140 3.33 0.01 2.93
CA SER A 140 3.19 1.48 2.91
C SER A 140 4.46 2.15 3.45
N PRO A 141 5.58 2.13 2.72
CA PRO A 141 6.82 2.75 3.16
C PRO A 141 6.70 4.28 3.13
N PRO A 142 7.50 5.01 3.94
CA PRO A 142 7.58 6.46 3.84
C PRO A 142 8.18 6.88 2.49
N LEU A 143 7.53 7.84 1.81
CA LEU A 143 7.94 8.31 0.49
C LEU A 143 8.82 9.56 0.61
N TYR A 144 10.11 9.37 0.66
CA TYR A 144 11.11 10.44 0.70
C TYR A 144 12.37 10.05 -0.08
N ASP A 145 13.03 11.04 -0.64
CA ASP A 145 14.26 10.85 -1.42
C ASP A 145 14.14 9.75 -2.48
N LEU A 146 13.01 9.74 -3.19
CA LEU A 146 12.74 8.85 -4.30
C LEU A 146 13.24 9.46 -5.61
N GLN A 147 13.83 8.64 -6.46
CA GLN A 147 14.12 8.98 -7.84
C GLN A 147 12.83 8.96 -8.66
N ARG A 148 12.00 7.94 -8.45
CA ARG A 148 10.71 7.75 -9.14
C ARG A 148 9.85 6.70 -8.45
N ALA A 149 8.57 6.69 -8.82
CA ALA A 149 7.66 5.58 -8.57
C ALA A 149 7.09 5.10 -9.90
N GLU A 150 7.06 3.79 -10.10
CA GLU A 150 6.54 3.12 -11.30
C GLU A 150 5.33 2.27 -10.90
N VAL A 151 4.20 2.45 -11.59
CA VAL A 151 3.00 1.62 -11.37
C VAL A 151 2.71 0.84 -12.64
N MET A 152 3.01 -0.44 -12.61
CA MET A 152 2.79 -1.37 -13.72
C MET A 152 1.41 -1.99 -13.58
N ARG A 153 0.60 -1.86 -14.61
CA ARG A 153 -0.80 -2.36 -14.62
C ARG A 153 -0.91 -3.65 -15.40
N GLY A 154 -1.72 -4.57 -14.88
CA GLY A 154 -1.82 -5.95 -15.37
C GLY A 154 -0.71 -6.86 -14.81
N PRO A 155 -0.80 -8.17 -15.07
CA PRO A 155 0.09 -9.18 -14.51
C PRO A 155 1.57 -8.93 -14.82
N GLN A 156 2.42 -9.01 -13.78
CA GLN A 156 3.87 -8.83 -13.85
C GLN A 156 4.63 -10.06 -13.32
N GLY A 157 3.96 -11.21 -13.25
CA GLY A 157 4.48 -12.42 -12.63
C GLY A 157 5.78 -12.94 -13.24
N THR A 158 5.99 -12.83 -14.56
CA THR A 158 7.22 -13.31 -15.22
C THR A 158 8.46 -12.55 -14.75
N ALA A 159 8.36 -11.24 -14.56
CA ALA A 159 9.48 -10.41 -14.10
C ALA A 159 9.60 -10.41 -12.57
N PHE A 160 8.50 -10.23 -11.83
CA PHE A 160 8.52 -9.97 -10.39
C PHE A 160 8.05 -11.15 -9.51
N GLY A 161 7.57 -12.22 -10.15
CA GLY A 161 7.19 -13.46 -9.45
C GLY A 161 5.75 -13.49 -8.96
N ARG A 162 5.53 -14.22 -7.89
CA ARG A 162 4.22 -14.42 -7.28
C ARG A 162 3.59 -13.10 -6.81
N ASN A 163 2.26 -13.09 -6.68
CA ASN A 163 1.48 -11.99 -6.10
C ASN A 163 1.54 -10.65 -6.87
N ALA A 164 2.06 -10.67 -8.09
CA ALA A 164 1.93 -9.59 -9.07
C ALA A 164 0.90 -9.95 -10.14
N SER A 165 -0.26 -10.51 -9.71
CA SER A 165 -1.30 -11.03 -10.60
C SER A 165 -2.16 -9.94 -11.25
N VAL A 166 -2.24 -8.75 -10.64
CA VAL A 166 -3.06 -7.63 -11.14
C VAL A 166 -2.21 -6.40 -11.45
N GLY A 167 -1.08 -6.25 -10.78
CA GLY A 167 -0.18 -5.13 -10.98
C GLY A 167 0.95 -5.07 -9.96
N LEU A 168 1.75 -4.00 -10.06
CA LEU A 168 2.92 -3.82 -9.22
C LEU A 168 3.21 -2.33 -9.03
N ILE A 169 3.66 -1.97 -7.84
CA ILE A 169 4.20 -0.65 -7.52
C ILE A 169 5.69 -0.81 -7.21
N HIS A 170 6.54 -0.08 -7.94
CA HIS A 170 7.97 -0.07 -7.73
C HIS A 170 8.46 1.31 -7.32
N PHE A 171 8.97 1.43 -6.11
CA PHE A 171 9.63 2.61 -5.59
C PHE A 171 11.14 2.50 -5.85
N VAL A 172 11.71 3.49 -6.51
CA VAL A 172 13.14 3.57 -6.77
C VAL A 172 13.71 4.75 -5.99
N THR A 173 14.65 4.46 -5.08
CA THR A 173 15.29 5.49 -4.26
C THR A 173 16.46 6.14 -4.97
N ASN A 174 16.82 7.37 -4.58
CA ASN A 174 18.01 8.03 -5.10
C ASN A 174 19.29 7.31 -4.63
N ARG A 175 20.12 6.90 -5.57
CA ARG A 175 21.41 6.24 -5.30
C ARG A 175 22.51 7.27 -5.00
N PRO A 176 23.53 6.89 -4.21
CA PRO A 176 24.75 7.69 -4.09
C PRO A 176 25.41 7.94 -5.43
N SER A 177 25.94 9.13 -5.64
CA SER A 177 26.66 9.52 -6.85
C SER A 177 27.96 10.26 -6.52
N GLN A 178 28.84 10.41 -7.52
CA GLN A 178 30.09 11.16 -7.35
C GLN A 178 29.84 12.67 -7.26
N GLU A 179 28.68 13.15 -7.68
CA GLU A 179 28.30 14.55 -7.59
C GLU A 179 27.82 14.89 -6.17
N ALA A 180 28.41 15.91 -5.57
CA ALA A 180 28.00 16.36 -4.24
C ALA A 180 26.65 17.06 -4.32
N SER A 181 25.70 16.67 -3.49
CA SER A 181 24.42 17.36 -3.34
C SER A 181 23.94 17.33 -1.90
N THR A 182 23.27 18.38 -1.49
CA THR A 182 22.62 18.47 -0.17
C THR A 182 21.34 19.26 -0.33
N SER A 183 20.24 18.75 0.20
CA SER A 183 18.95 19.42 0.19
C SER A 183 18.32 19.38 1.59
N ILE A 184 17.62 20.45 1.93
CA ILE A 184 16.80 20.55 3.12
C ILE A 184 15.43 21.09 2.70
N GLN A 185 14.38 20.42 3.12
CA GLN A 185 12.99 20.84 2.91
C GLN A 185 12.27 20.92 4.26
N GLY A 186 11.54 22.00 4.48
CA GLY A 186 10.65 22.18 5.60
C GLY A 186 9.23 22.52 5.13
N THR A 187 8.22 21.91 5.73
CA THR A 187 6.81 22.17 5.45
C THR A 187 6.07 22.47 6.75
N ILE A 188 5.17 23.46 6.70
CA ILE A 188 4.14 23.70 7.71
C ILE A 188 2.77 23.77 7.03
N GLY A 189 1.74 23.28 7.71
CA GLY A 189 0.40 23.23 7.09
C GLY A 189 -0.76 23.28 8.08
N SER A 190 -1.97 23.09 7.54
CA SER A 190 -3.16 22.85 8.35
C SER A 190 -2.99 21.58 9.19
N ASP A 191 -3.84 21.43 10.19
CA ASP A 191 -3.86 20.29 11.11
C ASP A 191 -2.48 20.09 11.76
N GLU A 192 -1.88 21.19 12.23
CA GLU A 192 -0.55 21.28 12.88
C GLU A 192 0.57 20.56 12.12
N ARG A 193 0.41 20.35 10.80
CA ARG A 193 1.38 19.64 9.97
C ARG A 193 2.74 20.31 10.03
N PHE A 194 3.71 19.50 10.40
CA PHE A 194 5.14 19.79 10.32
C PHE A 194 5.85 18.67 9.57
N GLU A 195 6.70 19.04 8.62
CA GLU A 195 7.50 18.07 7.88
C GLU A 195 8.91 18.59 7.67
N PHE A 196 9.87 17.72 7.86
CA PHE A 196 11.29 17.94 7.58
C PHE A 196 11.84 16.80 6.75
N LYS A 197 12.37 17.11 5.57
CA LYS A 197 13.09 16.17 4.71
C LYS A 197 14.46 16.71 4.38
N GLY A 198 15.44 15.84 4.21
CA GLY A 198 16.76 16.26 3.77
C GLY A 198 17.62 15.12 3.31
N HIS A 199 18.63 15.45 2.50
CA HIS A 199 19.64 14.49 2.12
C HIS A 199 21.02 15.13 2.00
N ILE A 200 22.03 14.30 2.14
CA ILE A 200 23.45 14.62 1.87
C ILE A 200 24.00 13.51 0.99
N ASN A 201 24.56 13.87 -0.17
CA ASN A 201 25.28 12.96 -1.06
C ASN A 201 26.72 13.45 -1.21
N ARG A 202 27.71 12.57 -1.02
CA ARG A 202 29.13 12.88 -1.11
C ARG A 202 29.92 11.72 -1.71
N ALA A 203 30.86 12.05 -2.60
CA ALA A 203 31.95 11.15 -2.94
C ALA A 203 32.90 11.01 -1.74
N LEU A 204 33.21 9.79 -1.37
CA LEU A 204 34.24 9.47 -0.37
C LEU A 204 35.58 9.19 -1.02
N SER A 205 35.57 8.73 -2.26
CA SER A 205 36.72 8.52 -3.16
C SER A 205 36.22 8.47 -4.61
N ASP A 206 37.13 8.38 -5.57
CA ASP A 206 36.79 8.24 -6.99
C ASP A 206 35.94 6.97 -7.30
N THR A 207 35.90 6.02 -6.37
CA THR A 207 35.20 4.73 -6.53
C THR A 207 34.12 4.48 -5.47
N THR A 208 33.87 5.44 -4.60
CA THR A 208 32.95 5.27 -3.47
C THR A 208 32.15 6.54 -3.24
N ALA A 209 30.84 6.42 -3.21
CA ALA A 209 29.92 7.49 -2.86
C ALA A 209 28.98 7.04 -1.76
N PHE A 210 28.55 7.98 -0.95
CA PHE A 210 27.64 7.80 0.18
C PHE A 210 26.49 8.79 0.11
N ARG A 211 25.27 8.33 0.48
CA ARG A 211 24.09 9.16 0.61
C ARG A 211 23.40 8.87 1.95
N LEU A 212 23.00 9.93 2.64
CA LEU A 212 22.17 9.87 3.82
C LEU A 212 20.92 10.69 3.56
N ALA A 213 19.74 10.10 3.78
CA ALA A 213 18.46 10.78 3.68
C ALA A 213 17.67 10.64 4.99
N VAL A 214 16.93 11.67 5.35
CA VAL A 214 16.08 11.71 6.55
C VAL A 214 14.71 12.25 6.21
N ASN A 215 13.69 11.75 6.91
CA ASN A 215 12.31 12.23 6.89
C ASN A 215 11.77 12.30 8.31
N HIS A 216 11.04 13.36 8.59
CA HIS A 216 10.16 13.45 9.76
C HIS A 216 8.91 14.18 9.33
N THR A 217 7.75 13.58 9.56
CA THR A 217 6.43 14.15 9.28
C THR A 217 5.57 13.95 10.50
N GLN A 218 4.90 15.01 10.93
CA GLN A 218 3.91 14.99 11.99
C GLN A 218 2.70 15.80 11.53
N GLU A 219 1.50 15.30 11.75
CA GLU A 219 0.26 16.03 11.54
C GLU A 219 -0.81 15.56 12.54
N ASP A 220 -1.61 16.48 13.03
CA ASP A 220 -2.83 16.15 13.74
C ASP A 220 -3.84 15.55 12.76
N GLY A 221 -4.78 14.75 13.30
CA GLY A 221 -5.73 14.04 12.45
C GLY A 221 -6.73 14.93 11.74
N GLU A 222 -7.22 14.45 10.61
CA GLU A 222 -8.29 15.08 9.84
C GLU A 222 -9.63 15.14 10.59
N MET A 223 -9.84 14.24 11.55
CA MET A 223 -11.05 14.15 12.36
C MET A 223 -10.89 15.01 13.62
N GLU A 224 -12.01 15.50 14.16
CA GLU A 224 -12.04 16.32 15.38
C GLU A 224 -12.97 15.68 16.41
N SER A 225 -12.49 15.51 17.64
CA SER A 225 -13.34 15.09 18.74
C SER A 225 -14.32 16.20 19.12
N ILE A 226 -15.61 15.89 19.15
CA ILE A 226 -16.66 16.87 19.47
C ILE A 226 -16.52 17.36 20.92
N SER A 227 -16.12 16.49 21.85
CA SER A 227 -16.06 16.81 23.28
C SER A 227 -14.82 17.56 23.68
N THR A 228 -13.66 17.24 23.09
CA THR A 228 -12.37 17.82 23.45
C THR A 228 -11.90 18.87 22.45
N GLY A 229 -12.31 18.78 21.20
CA GLY A 229 -11.81 19.59 20.09
C GLY A 229 -10.44 19.16 19.59
N ASP A 230 -9.90 18.04 20.09
CA ASP A 230 -8.61 17.51 19.67
C ASP A 230 -8.71 16.86 18.29
N GLY A 231 -7.62 16.91 17.49
CA GLY A 231 -7.48 16.14 16.26
C GLY A 231 -7.45 14.65 16.56
N LEU A 232 -7.94 13.84 15.63
CA LEU A 232 -7.97 12.38 15.70
C LEU A 232 -7.53 11.81 14.37
N ASN A 233 -6.90 10.63 14.39
CA ASN A 233 -6.30 9.99 13.21
C ASN A 233 -5.04 10.72 12.74
N GLY A 234 -4.29 11.29 13.69
CA GLY A 234 -2.99 11.93 13.45
C GLY A 234 -1.93 10.95 13.01
N GLU A 235 -0.91 11.44 12.34
CA GLU A 235 0.20 10.63 11.86
C GLU A 235 1.54 11.24 12.26
N GLU A 236 2.44 10.38 12.71
CA GLU A 236 3.84 10.73 12.92
C GLU A 236 4.73 9.66 12.31
N ASN A 237 5.62 10.07 11.41
CA ASN A 237 6.60 9.19 10.78
C ASN A 237 8.00 9.79 10.88
N THR A 238 8.96 8.96 11.29
CA THR A 238 10.39 9.28 11.25
C THR A 238 11.12 8.19 10.49
N ALA A 239 11.96 8.57 9.51
CA ALA A 239 12.74 7.61 8.75
C ALA A 239 14.15 8.13 8.45
N ILE A 240 15.11 7.20 8.42
CA ILE A 240 16.51 7.45 8.07
C ILE A 240 17.02 6.37 7.14
N ARG A 241 17.65 6.78 6.03
CA ARG A 241 18.25 5.90 5.04
C ARG A 241 19.70 6.25 4.82
N ALA A 242 20.57 5.26 4.96
CA ALA A 242 21.98 5.35 4.59
C ALA A 242 22.26 4.41 3.43
N SER A 243 22.94 4.90 2.40
CA SER A 243 23.31 4.09 1.24
C SER A 243 24.74 4.35 0.81
N LEU A 244 25.35 3.32 0.23
CA LEU A 244 26.75 3.30 -0.19
C LEU A 244 26.83 2.69 -1.59
N LEU A 245 27.50 3.37 -2.51
CA LEU A 245 27.88 2.87 -3.83
C LEU A 245 29.39 2.66 -3.89
N LEU A 246 29.80 1.45 -4.23
CA LEU A 246 31.17 1.01 -4.37
C LEU A 246 31.42 0.59 -5.81
N GLN A 247 32.39 1.17 -6.48
CA GLN A 247 32.79 0.85 -7.86
C GLN A 247 34.33 0.67 -7.93
N PRO A 248 34.86 -0.38 -7.25
CA PRO A 248 36.31 -0.57 -7.15
C PRO A 248 36.98 -0.90 -8.48
N SER A 249 36.23 -1.26 -9.52
CA SER A 249 36.67 -1.48 -10.89
C SER A 249 35.58 -1.14 -11.88
N GLU A 250 35.92 -1.02 -13.14
CA GLU A 250 34.94 -0.83 -14.24
C GLU A 250 34.01 -2.04 -14.44
N THR A 251 34.39 -3.20 -13.93
CA THR A 251 33.65 -4.46 -14.09
C THR A 251 32.86 -4.88 -12.87
N PHE A 252 32.89 -4.11 -11.78
CA PHE A 252 32.15 -4.44 -10.56
C PHE A 252 31.58 -3.21 -9.88
N SER A 253 30.31 -3.28 -9.53
CA SER A 253 29.67 -2.32 -8.66
C SER A 253 28.86 -2.99 -7.55
N ALA A 254 28.77 -2.34 -6.39
CA ALA A 254 27.95 -2.75 -5.27
C ALA A 254 27.18 -1.55 -4.72
N TYR A 255 25.88 -1.69 -4.62
CA TYR A 255 24.99 -0.77 -3.95
C TYR A 255 24.48 -1.41 -2.66
N LEU A 256 24.66 -0.73 -1.54
CA LEU A 256 24.19 -1.17 -0.22
C LEU A 256 23.27 -0.10 0.36
N LYS A 257 22.16 -0.52 0.93
CA LYS A 257 21.16 0.34 1.59
C LYS A 257 20.78 -0.21 2.95
N LEU A 258 20.68 0.67 3.93
CA LEU A 258 20.08 0.41 5.24
C LEU A 258 19.08 1.52 5.55
N GLU A 259 17.87 1.14 5.91
CA GLU A 259 16.80 2.08 6.24
C GLU A 259 16.09 1.61 7.53
N TYR A 260 15.79 2.55 8.39
CA TYR A 260 14.91 2.38 9.53
C TYR A 260 13.79 3.41 9.45
N SER A 261 12.57 2.96 9.67
CA SER A 261 11.40 3.82 9.76
C SER A 261 10.55 3.48 10.98
N GLU A 262 9.98 4.51 11.56
CA GLU A 262 9.13 4.46 12.75
C GLU A 262 7.88 5.28 12.46
N ASP A 263 6.69 4.67 12.66
CA ASP A 263 5.41 5.36 12.68
C ASP A 263 4.85 5.32 14.12
N ARG A 264 4.33 6.45 14.58
CA ARG A 264 3.61 6.61 15.85
C ARG A 264 2.31 7.33 15.57
N ASP A 265 1.42 6.62 14.91
CA ASP A 265 0.15 7.17 14.46
C ASP A 265 -0.92 7.01 15.54
N GLU A 266 -1.84 7.94 15.61
CA GLU A 266 -3.12 7.70 16.28
C GLU A 266 -3.91 6.64 15.52
N ALA A 267 -4.74 5.88 16.22
CA ALA A 267 -5.55 4.87 15.55
C ALA A 267 -6.58 5.50 14.61
N PRO A 268 -6.85 4.87 13.47
CA PRO A 268 -7.89 5.34 12.57
C PRO A 268 -9.25 5.28 13.23
N VAL A 269 -10.03 6.35 13.08
CA VAL A 269 -11.34 6.52 13.70
C VAL A 269 -12.44 6.25 12.68
N ARG A 270 -13.52 5.62 13.12
CA ARG A 270 -14.77 5.48 12.37
C ARG A 270 -15.85 6.41 12.91
N HIS A 271 -16.72 6.83 12.04
CA HIS A 271 -17.86 7.70 12.35
C HIS A 271 -19.16 7.07 11.87
N GLY A 272 -20.28 7.33 12.59
CA GLY A 272 -21.60 6.94 12.13
C GLY A 272 -21.92 7.61 10.77
N TYR A 273 -22.33 6.82 9.78
CA TYR A 273 -22.56 7.30 8.43
C TYR A 273 -24.05 7.55 8.18
N GLN A 274 -24.40 8.76 7.72
CA GLN A 274 -25.75 9.06 7.24
C GLN A 274 -25.99 8.40 5.89
N GLN A 275 -27.08 7.63 5.78
CA GLN A 275 -27.45 6.98 4.55
C GLN A 275 -27.80 7.96 3.43
N PRO A 276 -27.54 7.64 2.16
CA PRO A 276 -27.89 8.51 1.03
C PRO A 276 -29.37 8.83 0.88
N ASP A 277 -30.26 8.10 1.57
CA ASP A 277 -31.69 8.34 1.56
C ASP A 277 -32.13 9.44 2.53
N GLY A 278 -31.17 10.04 3.27
CA GLY A 278 -31.46 11.09 4.24
C GLY A 278 -32.07 10.57 5.54
N SER A 279 -32.11 9.26 5.75
CA SER A 279 -32.44 8.71 7.06
C SER A 279 -31.39 9.15 8.07
N ASP A 280 -31.87 9.54 9.27
CA ASP A 280 -30.99 10.04 10.33
C ASP A 280 -29.80 9.14 10.57
N CYS A 281 -28.67 9.74 10.80
CA CYS A 281 -27.47 9.07 11.31
C CYS A 281 -27.62 8.62 12.76
N SER A 282 -28.85 8.78 13.31
CA SER A 282 -29.22 8.20 14.58
C SER A 282 -29.04 6.69 14.50
N ILE A 283 -27.94 6.26 15.07
CA ILE A 283 -27.74 4.88 15.46
C ILE A 283 -28.90 4.51 16.39
N PRO A 284 -29.85 3.65 15.98
CA PRO A 284 -30.91 3.22 16.91
C PRO A 284 -30.26 2.42 18.03
N TYR A 285 -29.91 3.10 19.09
CA TYR A 285 -29.39 2.47 20.27
C TYR A 285 -30.48 1.59 20.90
N VAL A 286 -30.08 0.41 21.29
CA VAL A 286 -30.96 -0.49 22.04
C VAL A 286 -31.31 0.18 23.36
N THR A 287 -32.56 0.64 23.48
CA THR A 287 -33.16 1.29 24.64
C THR A 287 -33.36 0.33 25.82
N SER A 288 -32.29 -0.33 26.26
CA SER A 288 -32.41 -1.19 27.47
C SER A 288 -31.38 -0.72 28.48
N PRO A 289 -31.84 -0.31 29.68
CA PRO A 289 -30.92 0.08 30.75
C PRO A 289 -29.83 -0.98 31.01
N PRO A 290 -28.58 -0.62 31.29
CA PRO A 290 -28.16 0.68 31.84
C PRO A 290 -27.68 1.71 30.82
N TYR A 291 -27.75 1.46 29.53
CA TYR A 291 -27.25 2.34 28.49
C TYR A 291 -28.38 3.30 28.10
N GLN A 292 -28.30 4.51 28.60
CA GLN A 292 -29.11 5.65 28.14
C GLN A 292 -28.25 6.51 27.26
N GLU A 293 -28.64 6.50 26.03
CA GLU A 293 -28.48 7.41 24.92
C GLU A 293 -27.80 8.75 25.15
N THR A 294 -26.85 9.08 24.38
CA THR A 294 -26.76 10.42 23.84
C THR A 294 -26.15 10.29 22.42
N TYR A 295 -26.91 10.74 21.46
CA TYR A 295 -26.55 10.67 20.05
C TYR A 295 -25.82 11.89 19.61
N PHE A 296 -25.05 11.69 18.55
CA PHE A 296 -24.48 12.78 17.77
C PHE A 296 -25.64 13.47 17.04
N ASP A 297 -25.90 14.72 17.37
CA ASP A 297 -26.89 15.54 16.68
C ASP A 297 -26.43 16.03 15.30
N ASP A 298 -25.17 15.78 14.91
CA ASP A 298 -24.63 16.35 13.68
C ASP A 298 -23.74 15.40 12.90
N CYS A 299 -24.35 14.46 12.16
CA CYS A 299 -23.63 13.73 11.12
C CYS A 299 -23.53 14.52 9.81
N SER A 300 -23.88 15.79 9.82
CA SER A 300 -23.70 16.63 8.63
C SER A 300 -22.22 16.96 8.39
N ASP A 301 -21.40 16.86 9.44
CA ASP A 301 -19.96 17.03 9.36
C ASP A 301 -19.24 15.67 9.53
N PRO A 302 -18.77 15.05 8.43
CA PRO A 302 -18.12 13.73 8.46
C PRO A 302 -16.76 13.72 9.19
N PHE A 303 -16.22 14.90 9.52
CA PHE A 303 -14.94 15.04 10.20
C PHE A 303 -15.07 15.28 11.70
N LYS A 304 -16.30 15.36 12.24
CA LYS A 304 -16.55 15.49 13.67
C LYS A 304 -17.07 14.20 14.25
N VAL A 305 -16.35 13.65 15.19
CA VAL A 305 -16.67 12.38 15.84
C VAL A 305 -16.53 12.49 17.35
N GLU A 306 -17.37 11.78 18.07
CA GLU A 306 -17.18 11.58 19.49
C GLU A 306 -16.67 10.17 19.75
N ILE A 307 -15.42 10.08 20.19
CA ILE A 307 -14.89 8.83 20.73
C ILE A 307 -15.24 8.77 22.21
N SER A 308 -15.49 7.57 22.71
CA SER A 308 -15.75 7.38 24.12
C SER A 308 -14.63 7.93 24.99
N PRO A 309 -14.88 8.92 25.87
CA PRO A 309 -13.89 9.37 26.84
C PRO A 309 -13.76 8.39 28.02
N ARG A 310 -14.09 7.11 27.86
CA ARG A 310 -14.22 6.21 29.00
C ARG A 310 -13.01 5.32 29.15
N ASP A 311 -12.59 5.23 30.41
CA ASP A 311 -11.83 4.13 30.97
C ASP A 311 -12.66 2.82 30.84
N VAL A 312 -12.68 2.28 29.65
CA VAL A 312 -13.40 1.07 29.33
C VAL A 312 -12.40 -0.05 29.27
N ALA A 313 -12.65 -1.08 30.06
CA ALA A 313 -11.74 -2.21 30.23
C ALA A 313 -10.28 -1.82 30.59
N GLY A 314 -10.07 -0.58 31.07
CA GLY A 314 -8.76 -0.09 31.45
C GLY A 314 -7.97 0.62 30.33
N PHE A 315 -8.61 0.96 29.19
CA PHE A 315 -8.01 1.76 28.12
C PHE A 315 -8.55 3.19 28.14
N ASP A 316 -7.65 4.17 28.05
CA ASP A 316 -7.96 5.56 27.77
C ASP A 316 -8.11 5.72 26.25
N PRO A 317 -9.01 6.57 25.71
CA PRO A 317 -9.03 6.93 24.29
C PRO A 317 -7.68 7.44 23.77
N ALA A 318 -6.90 8.07 24.64
CA ALA A 318 -5.51 8.44 24.36
C ALA A 318 -4.57 7.23 24.13
N ASP A 319 -5.02 6.01 24.47
CA ASP A 319 -4.27 4.77 24.23
C ASP A 319 -4.50 4.20 22.83
N PHE A 320 -5.48 4.71 22.05
CA PHE A 320 -5.69 4.28 20.67
C PHE A 320 -4.54 4.74 19.78
N HIS A 321 -3.86 3.77 19.16
CA HIS A 321 -2.64 4.02 18.41
C HIS A 321 -2.45 3.01 17.28
N THR A 322 -1.55 3.34 16.39
CA THR A 322 -0.96 2.42 15.40
C THR A 322 0.53 2.68 15.32
N ASP A 323 1.29 1.91 16.07
CA ASP A 323 2.75 1.97 16.07
C ASP A 323 3.33 0.97 15.08
N ARG A 324 4.37 1.35 14.37
CA ARG A 324 5.06 0.46 13.43
C ARG A 324 6.55 0.80 13.36
N ASP A 325 7.38 -0.21 13.45
CA ASP A 325 8.83 -0.14 13.32
C ASP A 325 9.30 -1.08 12.20
N ILE A 326 10.09 -0.57 11.24
CA ILE A 326 10.60 -1.37 10.12
C ILE A 326 12.08 -1.10 9.91
N LEU A 327 12.88 -2.18 9.84
CA LEU A 327 14.26 -2.17 9.41
C LEU A 327 14.37 -2.83 8.04
N THR A 328 15.00 -2.16 7.08
CA THR A 328 15.24 -2.68 5.73
C THR A 328 16.72 -2.65 5.41
N PHE A 329 17.23 -3.76 4.87
CA PHE A 329 18.54 -3.84 4.24
C PHE A 329 18.39 -4.30 2.80
N ALA A 330 19.14 -3.70 1.87
CA ALA A 330 19.25 -4.16 0.48
C ALA A 330 20.69 -4.11 0.01
N ALA A 331 21.07 -5.10 -0.78
CA ALA A 331 22.37 -5.17 -1.45
C ALA A 331 22.18 -5.58 -2.91
N GLU A 332 22.69 -4.77 -3.84
CA GLU A 332 22.76 -5.09 -5.27
C GLU A 332 24.22 -5.13 -5.70
N LEU A 333 24.61 -6.26 -6.23
CA LEU A 333 25.97 -6.51 -6.71
C LEU A 333 25.89 -6.80 -8.21
N VAL A 334 26.68 -6.07 -9.00
CA VAL A 334 26.70 -6.20 -10.47
C VAL A 334 28.12 -6.47 -10.93
N TRP A 335 28.30 -7.53 -11.71
CA TRP A 335 29.57 -7.92 -12.34
C TRP A 335 29.40 -7.93 -13.86
N ASP A 336 30.23 -7.16 -14.54
CA ASP A 336 30.48 -7.34 -15.96
C ASP A 336 31.48 -8.51 -16.14
N LEU A 337 30.97 -9.61 -16.70
CA LEU A 337 31.78 -10.82 -16.96
C LEU A 337 32.53 -10.76 -18.27
N GLY A 338 32.38 -9.67 -19.02
CA GLY A 338 32.87 -9.54 -20.38
C GLY A 338 32.01 -10.28 -21.41
N ASN A 339 32.27 -10.06 -22.68
CA ASN A 339 31.47 -10.60 -23.80
C ASN A 339 29.97 -10.25 -23.71
N ASP A 340 29.67 -9.04 -23.27
CA ASP A 340 28.29 -8.52 -23.06
C ASP A 340 27.47 -9.30 -22.06
N LEU A 341 28.09 -10.01 -21.13
CA LEU A 341 27.40 -10.74 -20.06
C LEU A 341 27.51 -9.99 -18.74
N THR A 342 26.36 -9.76 -18.12
CA THR A 342 26.24 -9.17 -16.78
C THR A 342 25.67 -10.19 -15.81
N LEU A 343 26.27 -10.31 -14.63
CA LEU A 343 25.74 -11.07 -13.50
C LEU A 343 25.29 -10.10 -12.42
N THR A 344 24.03 -10.17 -12.01
CA THR A 344 23.45 -9.34 -10.96
C THR A 344 22.97 -10.22 -9.81
N SER A 345 23.33 -9.83 -8.58
CA SER A 345 22.78 -10.40 -7.35
C SER A 345 22.06 -9.32 -6.55
N ILE A 346 20.81 -9.57 -6.15
CA ILE A 346 20.02 -8.67 -5.32
C ILE A 346 19.58 -9.44 -4.08
N THR A 347 19.93 -8.92 -2.90
CA THR A 347 19.53 -9.49 -1.63
C THR A 347 18.80 -8.43 -0.81
N GLY A 348 17.64 -8.76 -0.31
CA GLY A 348 16.84 -7.93 0.59
C GLY A 348 16.59 -8.63 1.91
N TYR A 349 16.63 -7.88 2.99
CA TYR A 349 16.17 -8.30 4.32
C TYR A 349 15.28 -7.20 4.89
N MET A 350 14.15 -7.60 5.44
CA MET A 350 13.25 -6.71 6.18
C MET A 350 12.86 -7.38 7.48
N ASP A 351 12.73 -6.57 8.51
CA ASP A 351 12.25 -6.95 9.85
C ASP A 351 11.32 -5.84 10.32
N GLY A 352 10.19 -6.20 10.90
CA GLY A 352 9.24 -5.18 11.35
C GLY A 352 8.22 -5.70 12.33
N GLU A 353 7.71 -4.78 13.13
CA GLU A 353 6.65 -5.02 14.10
C GLU A 353 5.59 -3.91 14.04
N THR A 354 4.34 -4.26 14.37
CA THR A 354 3.25 -3.30 14.57
C THR A 354 2.46 -3.63 15.83
N ASP A 355 2.01 -2.59 16.50
CA ASP A 355 1.02 -2.66 17.58
C ASP A 355 -0.06 -1.62 17.31
N SER A 356 -1.32 -2.05 17.29
CA SER A 356 -2.45 -1.14 17.07
C SER A 356 -3.60 -1.48 17.98
N LEU A 357 -4.19 -0.44 18.53
CA LEU A 357 -5.45 -0.48 19.28
C LEU A 357 -6.41 0.55 18.69
N MET A 358 -7.59 0.11 18.24
CA MET A 358 -8.55 0.98 17.56
C MET A 358 -9.98 0.74 18.00
N ASP A 359 -10.81 1.79 17.95
CA ASP A 359 -12.27 1.69 18.05
C ASP A 359 -12.88 1.24 16.72
N LEU A 360 -13.70 0.22 16.72
CA LEU A 360 -14.34 -0.32 15.52
C LEU A 360 -15.65 0.38 15.15
N VAL A 361 -16.27 1.14 16.04
CA VAL A 361 -17.64 1.64 15.86
C VAL A 361 -17.80 3.16 15.94
N GLY A 362 -16.81 3.89 16.46
CA GLY A 362 -16.85 5.37 16.53
C GLY A 362 -18.03 5.89 17.32
N THR A 363 -18.30 5.35 18.51
CA THR A 363 -19.37 5.77 19.39
C THR A 363 -18.82 6.11 20.78
N PRO A 364 -19.47 7.01 21.55
CA PRO A 364 -19.02 7.35 22.89
C PRO A 364 -19.21 6.20 23.90
N ASN A 365 -19.63 5.05 23.46
CA ASN A 365 -19.81 3.88 24.30
C ASN A 365 -18.79 2.80 23.90
N ASP A 366 -18.26 2.11 24.92
CA ASP A 366 -17.41 0.95 24.71
C ASP A 366 -18.22 -0.22 24.14
N VAL A 367 -18.35 -0.24 22.84
CA VAL A 367 -19.12 -1.26 22.14
C VAL A 367 -18.21 -2.28 21.50
N SER A 368 -17.11 -1.84 20.91
CA SER A 368 -16.19 -2.74 20.21
C SER A 368 -14.85 -2.08 19.95
N TRP A 369 -13.78 -2.76 20.29
CA TRP A 369 -12.42 -2.38 19.93
C TRP A 369 -11.67 -3.56 19.33
N GLN A 370 -10.60 -3.25 18.64
CA GLN A 370 -9.66 -4.22 18.05
C GLN A 370 -8.24 -3.86 18.42
N SER A 371 -7.49 -4.84 18.90
CA SER A 371 -6.03 -4.77 18.97
C SER A 371 -5.44 -5.73 17.96
N VAL A 372 -4.42 -5.28 17.24
CA VAL A 372 -3.69 -6.08 16.25
C VAL A 372 -2.20 -5.89 16.47
N MET A 373 -1.50 -7.00 16.63
CA MET A 373 -0.04 -7.06 16.67
C MET A 373 0.45 -7.91 15.51
N ASN A 374 1.42 -7.42 14.75
CA ASN A 374 2.15 -8.22 13.77
C ASN A 374 3.64 -8.09 14.07
N GLU A 375 4.35 -9.18 13.89
CA GLU A 375 5.81 -9.26 13.90
C GLU A 375 6.21 -10.13 12.73
N GLY A 376 7.21 -9.71 11.95
CA GLY A 376 7.63 -10.52 10.81
C GLY A 376 8.97 -10.11 10.26
N ASP A 377 9.64 -11.09 9.70
CA ASP A 377 10.88 -10.90 8.97
C ASP A 377 10.84 -11.60 7.62
N MET A 378 11.61 -11.10 6.68
CA MET A 378 11.80 -11.72 5.37
C MET A 378 13.21 -11.56 4.87
N ILE A 379 13.67 -12.54 4.14
CA ILE A 379 14.89 -12.47 3.35
C ILE A 379 14.61 -12.95 1.92
N SER A 380 15.10 -12.20 0.93
CA SER A 380 15.02 -12.63 -0.46
C SER A 380 16.36 -12.49 -1.16
N THR A 381 16.61 -13.34 -2.14
CA THR A 381 17.81 -13.27 -2.99
C THR A 381 17.44 -13.61 -4.42
N GLU A 382 17.82 -12.72 -5.34
CA GLU A 382 17.76 -12.94 -6.78
C GLU A 382 19.17 -13.03 -7.32
N LEU A 383 19.40 -14.00 -8.19
CA LEU A 383 20.63 -14.10 -8.99
C LEU A 383 20.21 -14.20 -10.46
N ARG A 384 20.67 -13.28 -11.29
CA ARG A 384 20.38 -13.28 -12.73
C ARG A 384 21.63 -13.03 -13.55
N ILE A 385 21.62 -13.60 -14.74
CA ILE A 385 22.61 -13.36 -15.78
C ILE A 385 21.90 -12.91 -17.04
N ASP A 386 22.45 -11.93 -17.73
CA ASP A 386 21.85 -11.39 -18.93
C ASP A 386 22.92 -10.90 -19.94
N ASN A 387 22.44 -10.67 -21.19
CA ASN A 387 23.20 -10.01 -22.25
C ASN A 387 22.50 -8.77 -22.81
N ILE A 388 21.69 -8.11 -22.00
CA ILE A 388 20.81 -6.99 -22.43
C ILE A 388 21.61 -5.86 -23.09
N ALA A 389 22.79 -5.56 -22.56
CA ALA A 389 23.67 -4.48 -23.08
C ALA A 389 24.38 -4.84 -24.39
N SER A 390 24.16 -6.04 -24.96
CA SER A 390 24.96 -6.56 -26.08
C SER A 390 24.76 -5.85 -27.42
N GLY A 391 23.64 -5.16 -27.62
CA GLY A 391 23.28 -4.62 -28.94
C GLY A 391 23.03 -5.70 -30.00
N ASN A 392 22.94 -6.98 -29.62
CA ASN A 392 22.63 -8.09 -30.51
C ASN A 392 21.14 -8.16 -30.82
N ASN A 393 20.76 -8.74 -31.97
CA ASN A 393 19.37 -8.97 -32.34
C ASN A 393 18.65 -9.95 -31.40
N VAL A 394 19.37 -10.64 -30.54
CA VAL A 394 18.82 -11.53 -29.52
C VAL A 394 19.38 -11.13 -28.17
N ARG A 395 18.53 -10.63 -27.32
CA ARG A 395 18.81 -10.28 -25.92
C ARG A 395 18.07 -11.25 -25.02
N TRP A 396 18.68 -11.64 -23.94
CA TRP A 396 18.08 -12.57 -22.99
C TRP A 396 18.53 -12.29 -21.58
N LEU A 397 17.68 -12.69 -20.64
CA LEU A 397 18.02 -12.79 -19.22
C LEU A 397 17.52 -14.14 -18.67
N ALA A 398 18.21 -14.65 -17.66
CA ALA A 398 17.77 -15.82 -16.91
C ALA A 398 18.15 -15.66 -15.44
N GLY A 399 17.32 -16.16 -14.55
CA GLY A 399 17.57 -15.98 -13.13
C GLY A 399 16.88 -17.00 -12.25
N PHE A 400 17.27 -16.93 -10.99
CA PHE A 400 16.75 -17.71 -9.88
C PHE A 400 16.42 -16.77 -8.72
N TYR A 401 15.29 -17.03 -8.05
CA TYR A 401 14.82 -16.23 -6.91
C TYR A 401 14.46 -17.13 -5.74
N LEU A 402 14.83 -16.71 -4.55
CA LEU A 402 14.48 -17.31 -3.26
C LEU A 402 13.84 -16.25 -2.37
N LEU A 403 12.83 -16.67 -1.62
CA LEU A 403 12.24 -15.91 -0.54
C LEU A 403 11.95 -16.84 0.62
N GLN A 404 12.32 -16.41 1.81
CA GLN A 404 11.82 -16.97 3.07
C GLN A 404 11.19 -15.82 3.83
N ASP A 405 9.99 -16.02 4.31
CA ASP A 405 9.32 -15.04 5.15
C ASP A 405 8.58 -15.71 6.31
N LYS A 406 8.53 -14.98 7.41
CA LYS A 406 7.78 -15.38 8.60
C LYS A 406 6.97 -14.21 9.11
N GLU A 407 5.71 -14.46 9.46
CA GLU A 407 4.86 -13.48 10.11
C GLU A 407 4.05 -14.12 11.24
N THR A 408 4.07 -13.49 12.39
CA THR A 408 3.15 -13.76 13.49
C THR A 408 2.14 -12.62 13.58
N ARG A 409 0.86 -12.94 13.52
CA ARG A 409 -0.23 -12.00 13.73
C ARG A 409 -1.10 -12.44 14.88
N LEU A 410 -1.41 -11.51 15.76
CA LEU A 410 -2.36 -11.67 16.84
C LEU A 410 -3.41 -10.57 16.77
N GLU A 411 -4.67 -10.97 16.73
CA GLU A 411 -5.80 -10.03 16.67
C GLU A 411 -6.74 -10.30 17.83
N GLN A 412 -7.06 -9.27 18.61
CA GLN A 412 -8.03 -9.30 19.68
C GLN A 412 -9.20 -8.39 19.35
N ASN A 413 -10.41 -8.94 19.35
CA ASN A 413 -11.65 -8.19 19.12
C ASN A 413 -12.53 -8.27 20.35
N GLN A 414 -12.90 -7.13 20.91
CA GLN A 414 -13.93 -7.05 21.93
C GLN A 414 -15.26 -6.65 21.31
N PHE A 415 -16.31 -7.36 21.69
CA PHE A 415 -17.69 -7.07 21.30
C PHE A 415 -18.59 -7.11 22.52
N GLN A 416 -19.56 -6.20 22.57
CA GLN A 416 -20.63 -6.32 23.55
C GLN A 416 -21.72 -7.27 23.02
N GLN A 417 -21.92 -8.40 23.67
CA GLN A 417 -22.93 -9.39 23.29
C GLN A 417 -24.13 -9.42 24.25
N ARG A 418 -25.33 -9.55 23.67
CA ARG A 418 -26.48 -9.94 24.45
C ARG A 418 -26.38 -11.42 24.83
N ASN A 419 -26.51 -11.70 26.11
CA ASN A 419 -26.67 -13.06 26.53
C ASN A 419 -27.89 -13.71 25.83
N ALA A 420 -27.77 -14.96 25.39
CA ALA A 420 -28.77 -15.69 24.58
C ALA A 420 -30.20 -15.75 25.22
N ARG A 421 -30.35 -15.29 26.46
CA ARG A 421 -31.63 -15.23 27.19
C ARG A 421 -32.21 -13.82 27.31
N GLY A 422 -31.70 -12.84 26.56
CA GLY A 422 -32.17 -11.46 26.59
C GLY A 422 -31.75 -10.66 27.84
N GLY A 423 -30.68 -11.10 28.51
CA GLY A 423 -30.05 -10.39 29.62
C GLY A 423 -29.23 -9.18 29.22
N PRO A 424 -28.51 -8.54 30.16
CA PRO A 424 -27.67 -7.39 29.88
C PRO A 424 -26.57 -7.74 28.88
N PHE A 425 -26.08 -6.74 28.17
CA PHE A 425 -24.89 -6.88 27.35
C PHE A 425 -23.66 -7.24 28.19
N VAL A 426 -22.88 -8.17 27.72
CA VAL A 426 -21.65 -8.62 28.37
C VAL A 426 -20.50 -8.48 27.35
N PRO A 427 -19.46 -7.72 27.67
CA PRO A 427 -18.31 -7.66 26.80
C PRO A 427 -17.65 -9.04 26.68
N THR A 428 -17.35 -9.40 25.44
CA THR A 428 -16.71 -10.67 25.10
C THR A 428 -15.50 -10.37 24.23
N THR A 429 -14.36 -10.88 24.59
CA THR A 429 -13.14 -10.76 23.81
C THR A 429 -12.91 -12.04 23.04
N ARG A 430 -12.62 -11.92 21.75
CA ARG A 430 -12.11 -12.98 20.89
C ARG A 430 -10.69 -12.65 20.49
N GLU A 431 -9.83 -13.63 20.54
CA GLU A 431 -8.50 -13.55 19.98
C GLU A 431 -8.33 -14.63 18.91
N THR A 432 -7.80 -14.22 17.76
CA THR A 432 -7.45 -15.07 16.63
C THR A 432 -6.03 -14.73 16.18
N GLY A 433 -5.36 -15.65 15.55
CA GLY A 433 -4.05 -15.39 15.00
C GLY A 433 -3.22 -16.64 14.81
N GLY A 434 -1.98 -16.42 14.41
CA GLY A 434 -1.06 -17.49 14.13
C GLY A 434 0.25 -17.02 13.55
N THR A 435 1.14 -17.97 13.31
CA THR A 435 2.43 -17.77 12.67
C THR A 435 2.43 -18.48 11.34
N ASN A 436 2.72 -17.76 10.27
CA ASN A 436 2.93 -18.31 8.93
C ASN A 436 4.40 -18.24 8.57
N GLU A 437 4.92 -19.35 8.07
CA GLU A 437 6.22 -19.41 7.41
C GLU A 437 6.01 -19.71 5.94
N THR A 438 6.68 -18.97 5.05
CA THR A 438 6.61 -19.17 3.60
C THR A 438 8.00 -19.37 3.05
N ASP A 439 8.21 -20.47 2.36
CA ASP A 439 9.37 -20.74 1.53
C ASP A 439 8.96 -20.69 0.06
N SER A 440 9.56 -19.77 -0.71
CA SER A 440 9.26 -19.61 -2.13
C SER A 440 10.55 -19.66 -2.95
N TRP A 441 10.49 -20.36 -4.08
CA TRP A 441 11.57 -20.31 -5.06
C TRP A 441 11.01 -20.25 -6.47
N SER A 442 11.79 -19.69 -7.37
CA SER A 442 11.41 -19.66 -8.78
C SER A 442 12.61 -19.58 -9.70
N VAL A 443 12.44 -20.11 -10.92
CA VAL A 443 13.36 -19.94 -12.04
C VAL A 443 12.66 -19.20 -13.15
N PHE A 444 13.35 -18.28 -13.79
CA PHE A 444 12.75 -17.46 -14.85
C PHE A 444 13.75 -17.17 -15.98
N ALA A 445 13.19 -16.95 -17.16
CA ALA A 445 13.95 -16.48 -18.31
C ALA A 445 13.09 -15.61 -19.21
N GLU A 446 13.72 -14.64 -19.88
CA GLU A 446 13.12 -13.83 -20.93
C GLU A 446 14.06 -13.78 -22.13
N ILE A 447 13.52 -13.82 -23.32
CA ILE A 447 14.26 -13.67 -24.58
C ILE A 447 13.53 -12.66 -25.45
N SER A 448 14.26 -11.64 -25.92
CA SER A 448 13.82 -10.64 -26.88
C SER A 448 14.55 -10.82 -28.19
N TRP A 449 13.81 -10.93 -29.28
CA TRP A 449 14.35 -11.11 -30.62
C TRP A 449 13.87 -9.99 -31.53
N ASP A 450 14.83 -9.21 -32.05
CA ASP A 450 14.58 -8.19 -33.07
C ASP A 450 14.37 -8.88 -34.42
N VAL A 451 13.13 -9.11 -34.78
CA VAL A 451 12.71 -9.78 -36.02
C VAL A 451 12.86 -8.88 -37.25
N SER A 452 13.00 -7.59 -37.04
CA SER A 452 13.32 -6.56 -38.03
C SER A 452 13.96 -5.35 -37.37
N ASP A 453 14.42 -4.39 -38.16
CA ASP A 453 14.97 -3.11 -37.64
C ASP A 453 13.98 -2.31 -36.76
N ARG A 454 12.71 -2.67 -36.76
CA ARG A 454 11.61 -1.97 -36.08
C ARG A 454 10.68 -2.85 -35.28
N GLY A 455 10.88 -4.14 -35.28
CA GLY A 455 9.95 -5.07 -34.64
C GLY A 455 10.65 -6.05 -33.74
N THR A 456 10.23 -6.15 -32.49
CA THR A 456 10.77 -7.05 -31.48
C THR A 456 9.69 -7.97 -30.96
N ILE A 457 10.01 -9.25 -30.82
CA ILE A 457 9.18 -10.24 -30.12
C ILE A 457 9.90 -10.61 -28.83
N THR A 458 9.17 -10.54 -27.71
CA THR A 458 9.69 -10.95 -26.41
C THR A 458 8.84 -12.08 -25.84
N TYR A 459 9.49 -13.15 -25.41
CA TYR A 459 8.87 -14.25 -24.68
C TYR A 459 9.53 -14.39 -23.31
N GLY A 460 8.74 -14.42 -22.24
CA GLY A 460 9.17 -14.68 -20.87
C GLY A 460 8.42 -15.84 -20.26
N GLY A 461 9.08 -16.58 -19.39
CA GLY A 461 8.47 -17.64 -18.61
C GLY A 461 9.09 -17.73 -17.23
N ARG A 462 8.27 -18.09 -16.24
CA ARG A 462 8.67 -18.31 -14.85
C ARG A 462 7.94 -19.50 -14.26
N PHE A 463 8.67 -20.40 -13.66
CA PHE A 463 8.13 -21.42 -12.79
C PHE A 463 8.29 -20.96 -11.34
N VAL A 464 7.20 -21.03 -10.58
CA VAL A 464 7.13 -20.62 -9.16
C VAL A 464 6.71 -21.82 -8.34
N ASN A 465 7.26 -21.99 -7.17
CA ASN A 465 6.78 -22.92 -6.15
C ASN A 465 6.77 -22.19 -4.79
N ASP A 466 5.63 -22.23 -4.12
CA ASP A 466 5.39 -21.67 -2.81
C ASP A 466 4.99 -22.79 -1.84
N GLU A 467 5.62 -22.86 -0.70
CA GLU A 467 5.25 -23.72 0.42
C GLU A 467 4.92 -22.83 1.62
N LYS A 468 3.77 -23.05 2.24
CA LYS A 468 3.35 -22.32 3.45
C LYS A 468 3.04 -23.30 4.57
N ASP A 469 3.47 -22.92 5.77
CA ASP A 469 3.18 -23.60 7.03
C ASP A 469 2.55 -22.60 8.00
N TYR A 470 1.32 -22.88 8.43
CA TYR A 470 0.55 -21.95 9.26
C TYR A 470 0.09 -22.60 10.56
N ASP A 471 0.72 -22.18 11.64
CA ASP A 471 0.24 -22.43 12.99
C ASP A 471 -0.84 -21.40 13.34
N THR A 472 -2.09 -21.84 13.51
CA THR A 472 -3.22 -20.97 13.75
C THR A 472 -4.02 -21.40 14.97
N GLY A 473 -4.69 -20.42 15.57
CA GLY A 473 -5.55 -20.69 16.72
C GLY A 473 -6.55 -19.59 17.01
N ALA A 474 -7.51 -19.92 17.85
CA ALA A 474 -8.52 -18.96 18.30
C ALA A 474 -9.00 -19.24 19.73
N ARG A 475 -9.37 -18.14 20.46
CA ARG A 475 -9.89 -18.19 21.84
C ARG A 475 -10.90 -17.06 22.14
N GLY A 476 -11.74 -17.21 23.19
CA GLY A 476 -12.66 -16.16 23.64
C GLY A 476 -12.97 -16.22 25.12
N TRP A 477 -13.22 -15.05 25.72
CA TRP A 477 -13.57 -14.92 27.14
C TRP A 477 -14.53 -13.74 27.40
N GLY A 478 -15.29 -13.81 28.51
CA GLY A 478 -16.15 -12.72 28.97
C GLY A 478 -15.51 -11.86 30.08
N VAL A 479 -16.23 -10.84 30.57
CA VAL A 479 -15.75 -9.80 31.51
C VAL A 479 -15.03 -10.32 32.73
N ASP A 480 -15.50 -11.43 33.31
CA ASP A 480 -14.90 -12.05 34.48
C ASP A 480 -13.98 -13.22 34.08
N ARG A 481 -13.51 -13.25 32.83
CA ARG A 481 -12.84 -14.39 32.23
C ARG A 481 -13.63 -15.71 32.34
N GLN A 482 -14.96 -15.61 32.45
CA GLN A 482 -15.87 -16.74 32.38
C GLN A 482 -16.38 -16.90 30.95
N LEU A 483 -16.40 -18.13 30.46
CA LEU A 483 -16.96 -18.46 29.15
C LEU A 483 -18.43 -18.08 29.07
N VAL A 484 -18.78 -17.11 28.26
CA VAL A 484 -20.15 -16.74 27.95
C VAL A 484 -20.47 -17.31 26.58
N GLY A 485 -21.07 -18.49 26.58
CA GLY A 485 -21.94 -19.06 25.53
C GLY A 485 -21.70 -18.80 24.06
N LEU A 486 -20.47 -18.47 23.68
CA LEU A 486 -20.07 -18.42 22.28
C LEU A 486 -19.63 -19.80 21.82
N PRO A 487 -19.92 -20.20 20.59
CA PRO A 487 -19.22 -21.32 20.01
C PRO A 487 -17.74 -20.93 19.81
N GLY A 488 -16.94 -21.47 20.66
CA GLY A 488 -15.50 -21.48 20.60
C GLY A 488 -14.80 -20.27 21.18
N VAL A 489 -13.94 -20.50 22.15
CA VAL A 489 -12.57 -19.97 22.16
C VAL A 489 -12.01 -19.70 23.56
N SER A 490 -10.95 -20.27 23.98
CA SER A 490 -10.07 -19.80 25.05
C SER A 490 -8.66 -20.31 24.85
N MET A 491 -7.64 -19.48 25.05
CA MET A 491 -6.22 -19.83 24.92
C MET A 491 -5.47 -19.88 26.26
N PRO A 492 -4.29 -20.50 26.31
CA PRO A 492 -3.45 -20.44 27.50
C PRO A 492 -2.94 -19.02 27.76
N PHE A 493 -2.73 -18.66 29.01
CA PHE A 493 -2.02 -17.47 29.42
C PHE A 493 -0.53 -17.56 29.05
N GLU A 494 0.21 -16.45 29.15
CA GLU A 494 1.66 -16.34 28.91
C GLU A 494 2.54 -17.39 29.55
N ASP A 495 2.03 -18.14 30.55
CA ASP A 495 2.74 -19.23 31.23
C ASP A 495 2.42 -20.64 30.70
N GLY A 496 1.60 -20.70 29.59
CA GLY A 496 1.21 -21.99 29.00
C GLY A 496 0.19 -22.79 29.83
N SER A 497 -0.42 -22.20 30.85
CA SER A 497 -1.37 -22.93 31.68
C SER A 497 -2.80 -22.83 31.12
N PRO A 498 -3.54 -23.94 30.97
CA PRO A 498 -4.94 -23.96 30.50
C PRO A 498 -5.90 -23.60 31.66
N GLN A 499 -5.85 -22.38 32.18
CA GLN A 499 -6.60 -22.03 33.38
C GLN A 499 -8.09 -21.75 33.20
N LEU A 500 -8.63 -21.71 32.03
CA LEU A 500 -10.05 -21.40 31.79
C LEU A 500 -10.97 -22.62 31.79
N CYS A 501 -10.41 -23.80 31.81
CA CYS A 501 -11.17 -25.05 31.86
C CYS A 501 -11.62 -25.46 33.24
N ASP A 502 -11.01 -24.92 34.28
CA ASP A 502 -11.24 -25.35 35.69
C ASP A 502 -12.65 -25.01 36.21
N ASN A 503 -13.38 -24.10 35.59
CA ASN A 503 -14.70 -23.67 36.06
C ASN A 503 -15.90 -24.25 35.29
N ILE A 504 -15.71 -25.04 34.22
CA ILE A 504 -16.80 -25.45 33.32
C ILE A 504 -16.97 -26.97 33.21
N GLY A 505 -16.05 -27.73 33.69
CA GLY A 505 -16.11 -29.20 33.66
C GLY A 505 -14.71 -29.83 33.72
N PRO A 506 -14.58 -31.14 33.64
CA PRO A 506 -13.33 -31.79 33.72
C PRO A 506 -12.40 -31.35 32.54
N PRO A 507 -11.09 -31.23 32.77
CA PRO A 507 -10.08 -30.77 31.76
C PRO A 507 -10.16 -31.50 30.42
N GLU A 508 -10.73 -32.66 30.37
CA GLU A 508 -10.88 -33.52 29.18
C GLU A 508 -11.92 -32.97 28.17
N VAL A 509 -12.69 -31.95 28.55
CA VAL A 509 -13.77 -31.35 27.71
C VAL A 509 -13.31 -30.05 27.04
N CYS A 510 -12.22 -29.48 27.47
CA CYS A 510 -11.67 -28.25 26.91
C CYS A 510 -10.70 -28.56 25.75
N GLY A 511 -10.95 -27.95 24.60
CA GLY A 511 -10.07 -28.13 23.44
C GLY A 511 -10.31 -29.44 22.65
N SER A 512 -11.43 -30.12 22.85
CA SER A 512 -11.85 -31.22 21.98
C SER A 512 -12.70 -30.73 20.82
N GLU A 513 -12.76 -31.44 19.69
CA GLU A 513 -13.68 -31.16 18.58
C GLU A 513 -15.15 -31.00 18.99
N SER A 514 -15.53 -31.53 20.15
CA SER A 514 -16.87 -31.43 20.76
C SER A 514 -17.08 -30.15 21.58
N ASN A 515 -16.02 -29.40 21.92
CA ASN A 515 -16.11 -28.10 22.60
C ASN A 515 -15.18 -27.07 21.93
N PRO A 516 -15.70 -26.31 20.95
CA PRO A 516 -14.90 -25.40 20.12
C PRO A 516 -14.47 -24.11 20.82
N ALA A 517 -14.43 -24.07 22.16
CA ALA A 517 -14.00 -22.91 22.93
C ALA A 517 -12.51 -22.55 22.74
N PHE A 518 -11.73 -23.46 22.22
CA PHE A 518 -10.32 -23.29 21.96
C PHE A 518 -9.87 -24.28 20.89
N PHE A 519 -9.04 -23.85 19.97
CA PHE A 519 -8.30 -24.75 19.08
C PHE A 519 -6.95 -24.15 18.69
N THR A 520 -6.01 -25.00 18.41
CA THR A 520 -4.78 -24.72 17.69
C THR A 520 -4.62 -25.75 16.60
N ASN A 521 -4.23 -25.34 15.42
CA ASN A 521 -3.96 -26.21 14.29
C ASN A 521 -2.67 -25.80 13.61
N ASN A 522 -2.00 -26.78 13.04
CA ASN A 522 -0.99 -26.57 12.03
C ASN A 522 -1.59 -27.04 10.71
N VAL A 523 -1.48 -26.21 9.69
CA VAL A 523 -1.90 -26.49 8.30
C VAL A 523 -0.78 -26.08 7.37
N SER A 524 -0.43 -26.96 6.44
CA SER A 524 0.58 -26.68 5.43
C SER A 524 0.09 -27.12 4.06
N ASP A 525 0.49 -26.40 3.04
CA ASP A 525 0.24 -26.73 1.65
C ASP A 525 1.31 -26.12 0.76
N SER A 526 1.38 -26.61 -0.49
CA SER A 526 2.32 -26.09 -1.49
C SER A 526 1.65 -25.98 -2.84
N TRP A 527 1.97 -24.87 -3.53
CA TRP A 527 1.42 -24.56 -4.84
C TRP A 527 2.55 -24.27 -5.81
N ASP A 528 2.37 -24.74 -7.03
CA ASP A 528 3.29 -24.43 -8.13
C ASP A 528 2.52 -23.95 -9.35
N ASP A 529 3.13 -23.04 -10.11
CA ASP A 529 2.58 -22.55 -11.36
C ASP A 529 3.66 -22.18 -12.37
N TYR A 530 3.28 -22.21 -13.64
CA TYR A 530 4.09 -21.73 -14.74
C TYR A 530 3.39 -20.56 -15.42
N ILE A 531 3.91 -19.36 -15.22
CA ILE A 531 3.40 -18.11 -15.80
C ILE A 531 4.23 -17.69 -17.00
N SER A 532 3.57 -17.20 -18.02
CA SER A 532 4.17 -16.81 -19.28
C SER A 532 3.79 -15.40 -19.73
N LYS A 533 4.63 -14.81 -20.58
CA LYS A 533 4.41 -13.53 -21.23
C LYS A 533 4.88 -13.60 -22.66
N LEU A 534 4.08 -13.04 -23.57
CA LEU A 534 4.47 -12.83 -24.96
C LEU A 534 4.12 -11.41 -25.36
N SER A 535 5.11 -10.65 -25.80
CA SER A 535 4.87 -9.33 -26.38
C SER A 535 5.45 -9.20 -27.79
N PHE A 536 4.81 -8.34 -28.56
CA PHE A 536 5.31 -7.85 -29.83
C PHE A 536 5.25 -6.35 -29.81
N ASP A 537 6.36 -5.68 -30.04
CA ASP A 537 6.45 -4.24 -30.22
C ASP A 537 6.95 -3.89 -31.60
N TYR A 538 6.44 -2.77 -32.13
CA TYR A 538 6.79 -2.29 -33.45
C TYR A 538 6.89 -0.77 -33.49
N GLU A 539 8.08 -0.28 -33.87
CA GLU A 539 8.35 1.13 -34.09
C GLU A 539 7.73 1.61 -35.43
N ILE A 540 6.62 2.31 -35.37
CA ILE A 540 5.99 2.93 -36.53
C ILE A 540 6.93 3.98 -37.14
N ASN A 541 7.53 4.79 -36.25
CA ASN A 541 8.58 5.75 -36.53
C ASN A 541 9.36 6.07 -35.25
N ASP A 542 10.40 6.89 -35.30
CA ASP A 542 11.29 7.24 -34.19
C ASP A 542 10.57 7.79 -32.95
N ASN A 543 9.32 8.27 -33.10
CA ASN A 543 8.51 8.87 -32.02
C ASN A 543 7.25 8.07 -31.68
N MET A 544 7.00 6.93 -32.30
CA MET A 544 5.74 6.23 -32.14
C MET A 544 5.89 4.71 -32.22
N ASN A 545 5.45 4.03 -31.15
CA ASN A 545 5.46 2.59 -31.05
C ASN A 545 4.05 2.05 -30.85
N ILE A 546 3.79 0.85 -31.37
CA ILE A 546 2.62 0.03 -31.06
C ILE A 546 3.07 -1.28 -30.47
N TYR A 547 2.37 -1.78 -29.46
CA TYR A 547 2.64 -3.08 -28.89
C TYR A 547 1.39 -3.91 -28.67
N ALA A 548 1.57 -5.22 -28.61
CA ALA A 548 0.59 -6.18 -28.17
C ALA A 548 1.23 -7.07 -27.10
N LEU A 549 0.50 -7.35 -26.03
CA LEU A 549 0.98 -8.10 -24.87
C LEU A 549 -0.07 -9.15 -24.47
N TYR A 550 0.41 -10.37 -24.26
CA TYR A 550 -0.23 -11.40 -23.47
C TYR A 550 0.60 -11.62 -22.21
N SER A 551 -0.02 -11.65 -21.03
CA SER A 551 0.66 -11.93 -19.78
C SER A 551 -0.23 -12.66 -18.80
N GLU A 552 0.37 -13.54 -18.02
CA GLU A 552 -0.25 -14.31 -16.95
C GLU A 552 0.29 -13.86 -15.58
N GLY A 553 -0.50 -14.10 -14.55
CA GLY A 553 -0.12 -13.85 -13.16
C GLY A 553 -0.68 -14.91 -12.24
N PHE A 554 -0.03 -15.07 -11.11
CA PHE A 554 -0.32 -16.05 -10.07
C PHE A 554 -0.29 -15.38 -8.71
N LYS A 555 -1.30 -15.65 -7.88
CA LYS A 555 -1.32 -15.34 -6.45
C LYS A 555 -1.44 -16.63 -5.69
N SER A 556 -0.54 -16.81 -4.73
CA SER A 556 -0.44 -18.03 -3.92
C SER A 556 -1.72 -18.34 -3.15
N GLY A 557 -1.96 -19.60 -2.89
CA GLY A 557 -2.98 -20.07 -1.96
C GLY A 557 -2.74 -19.56 -0.53
N THR A 558 -3.75 -19.68 0.31
CA THR A 558 -3.72 -19.18 1.70
C THR A 558 -4.59 -20.04 2.63
N PHE A 559 -4.60 -19.69 3.90
CA PHE A 559 -5.35 -20.36 4.95
C PHE A 559 -6.36 -19.40 5.59
N GLN A 560 -7.22 -19.93 6.47
CA GLN A 560 -8.29 -19.15 7.11
C GLN A 560 -7.75 -18.26 8.25
N PRO A 561 -7.96 -16.92 8.19
CA PRO A 561 -7.44 -16.02 9.22
C PRO A 561 -8.21 -16.11 10.54
N ASP A 562 -9.54 -16.14 10.45
CA ASP A 562 -10.48 -15.95 11.54
C ASP A 562 -11.30 -17.19 11.83
N ALA A 563 -10.74 -18.36 11.58
CA ALA A 563 -11.45 -19.62 11.84
C ALA A 563 -11.99 -19.67 13.27
N LEU A 564 -13.25 -20.12 13.42
CA LEU A 564 -13.90 -20.25 14.72
C LEU A 564 -13.78 -21.66 15.30
N ASN A 565 -13.31 -22.59 14.51
CA ASN A 565 -13.13 -23.99 14.92
C ASN A 565 -12.09 -24.65 14.05
N SER A 566 -11.62 -25.81 14.54
CA SER A 566 -10.57 -26.59 13.88
C SER A 566 -10.91 -26.98 12.43
N SER A 567 -12.17 -27.30 12.14
CA SER A 567 -12.58 -27.70 10.79
C SER A 567 -12.51 -26.52 9.80
N GLN A 568 -12.84 -25.31 10.23
CA GLN A 568 -12.67 -24.11 9.41
C GLN A 568 -11.19 -23.78 9.19
N ALA A 569 -10.36 -23.89 10.25
CA ALA A 569 -8.93 -23.61 10.20
C ALA A 569 -8.16 -24.50 9.20
N LEU A 570 -8.67 -25.71 8.95
CA LEU A 570 -8.07 -26.65 8.00
C LEU A 570 -8.53 -26.44 6.54
N VAL A 571 -9.39 -25.45 6.28
CA VAL A 571 -9.82 -25.14 4.91
C VAL A 571 -8.71 -24.35 4.19
N VAL A 572 -8.16 -24.95 3.16
CA VAL A 572 -7.20 -24.33 2.26
C VAL A 572 -7.93 -23.49 1.24
N VAL A 573 -7.39 -22.33 0.90
CA VAL A 573 -7.84 -21.46 -0.17
C VAL A 573 -6.91 -21.59 -1.35
N GLU A 574 -7.45 -21.94 -2.50
CA GLU A 574 -6.67 -22.20 -3.71
C GLU A 574 -6.06 -20.92 -4.29
N PRO A 575 -5.03 -21.03 -5.13
CA PRO A 575 -4.44 -19.91 -5.85
C PRO A 575 -5.45 -19.14 -6.70
N GLU A 576 -5.15 -17.86 -6.92
CA GLU A 576 -5.82 -16.99 -7.89
C GLU A 576 -4.93 -16.83 -9.11
N THR A 577 -5.47 -16.98 -10.31
CA THR A 577 -4.73 -16.79 -11.56
C THR A 577 -5.31 -15.67 -12.39
N SER A 578 -4.47 -15.04 -13.21
CA SER A 578 -4.91 -13.97 -14.08
C SER A 578 -4.34 -14.08 -15.49
N THR A 579 -5.15 -13.71 -16.47
CA THR A 579 -4.78 -13.63 -17.88
C THR A 579 -5.10 -12.25 -18.42
N ASN A 580 -4.13 -11.61 -19.08
CA ASN A 580 -4.28 -10.27 -19.63
C ASN A 580 -3.90 -10.22 -21.12
N PHE A 581 -4.75 -9.60 -21.91
CA PHE A 581 -4.47 -9.21 -23.29
C PHE A 581 -4.47 -7.69 -23.38
N GLU A 582 -3.42 -7.11 -23.97
CA GLU A 582 -3.25 -5.67 -24.04
C GLU A 582 -2.76 -5.24 -25.42
N VAL A 583 -3.27 -4.14 -25.91
CA VAL A 583 -2.77 -3.45 -27.12
C VAL A 583 -2.61 -1.99 -26.77
N GLY A 584 -1.43 -1.43 -27.00
CA GLY A 584 -1.15 -0.04 -26.71
C GLY A 584 -0.38 0.63 -27.85
N ILE A 585 -0.55 1.94 -27.90
CA ILE A 585 0.21 2.85 -28.76
C ILE A 585 0.80 3.95 -27.90
N LYS A 586 2.09 4.20 -28.08
CA LYS A 586 2.84 5.23 -27.36
C LYS A 586 3.51 6.18 -28.32
N SER A 587 3.57 7.45 -27.97
CA SER A 587 4.30 8.43 -28.74
C SER A 587 4.97 9.46 -27.82
N ALA A 588 6.23 9.77 -28.11
CA ALA A 588 7.01 10.76 -27.38
C ALA A 588 7.81 11.65 -28.31
N SER A 589 7.99 12.90 -27.92
CA SER A 589 8.87 13.89 -28.55
C SER A 589 9.32 14.87 -27.46
N ASP A 590 10.19 15.79 -27.80
CA ASP A 590 10.66 16.85 -26.90
C ASP A 590 9.55 17.71 -26.29
N ARG A 591 8.35 17.70 -26.88
CA ARG A 591 7.23 18.56 -26.48
C ARG A 591 5.97 17.81 -26.04
N TYR A 592 5.84 16.55 -26.35
CA TYR A 592 4.69 15.76 -25.93
C TYR A 592 5.07 14.31 -25.70
N ARG A 593 4.30 13.68 -24.87
CA ARG A 593 4.32 12.25 -24.60
C ARG A 593 2.89 11.82 -24.31
N TRP A 594 2.43 10.74 -24.96
CA TRP A 594 1.14 10.16 -24.68
C TRP A 594 1.14 8.65 -24.92
N ALA A 595 0.25 7.98 -24.21
CA ALA A 595 -0.01 6.54 -24.37
C ALA A 595 -1.53 6.29 -24.32
N VAL A 596 -1.98 5.37 -25.16
CA VAL A 596 -3.35 4.81 -25.12
C VAL A 596 -3.24 3.31 -25.09
N THR A 597 -3.87 2.69 -24.11
CA THR A 597 -3.86 1.24 -23.92
C THR A 597 -5.29 0.72 -23.80
N GLY A 598 -5.63 -0.27 -24.63
CA GLY A 598 -6.83 -1.10 -24.47
C GLY A 598 -6.44 -2.45 -23.91
N PHE A 599 -7.20 -2.97 -22.95
CA PHE A 599 -6.89 -4.24 -22.31
C PHE A 599 -8.14 -5.08 -22.00
N TYR A 600 -7.94 -6.38 -21.90
CA TYR A 600 -8.87 -7.35 -21.34
C TYR A 600 -8.13 -8.16 -20.28
N LEU A 601 -8.60 -8.09 -19.04
CA LEU A 601 -8.07 -8.81 -17.88
C LEU A 601 -9.15 -9.76 -17.38
N ASP A 602 -8.77 -11.02 -17.18
CA ASP A 602 -9.58 -12.07 -16.57
C ASP A 602 -8.84 -12.62 -15.36
N VAL A 603 -9.47 -12.59 -14.18
CA VAL A 603 -8.93 -13.12 -12.95
C VAL A 603 -9.87 -14.22 -12.47
N GLU A 604 -9.36 -15.44 -12.43
CA GLU A 604 -10.10 -16.65 -12.04
C GLU A 604 -9.80 -17.00 -10.56
N ASP A 605 -10.78 -17.65 -9.92
CA ASP A 605 -10.70 -18.12 -8.54
C ASP A 605 -10.34 -16.99 -7.54
N VAL A 606 -10.95 -15.82 -7.74
CA VAL A 606 -10.67 -14.61 -6.95
C VAL A 606 -10.81 -14.89 -5.45
N GLN A 607 -9.75 -14.67 -4.70
CA GLN A 607 -9.74 -14.81 -3.25
C GLN A 607 -10.43 -13.60 -2.62
N THR A 608 -11.49 -13.81 -1.87
CA THR A 608 -12.28 -12.75 -1.25
C THR A 608 -12.58 -13.06 0.21
N ILE A 609 -12.63 -12.02 1.06
CA ILE A 609 -13.05 -12.13 2.45
C ILE A 609 -14.57 -12.05 2.50
N ASN A 610 -15.16 -13.02 3.18
CA ASN A 610 -16.59 -13.11 3.41
C ASN A 610 -16.86 -12.95 4.91
N LEU A 611 -17.66 -11.94 5.27
CA LEU A 611 -18.11 -11.78 6.63
C LEU A 611 -19.29 -12.72 6.91
N VAL A 612 -19.03 -13.80 7.62
CA VAL A 612 -20.01 -14.83 7.95
C VAL A 612 -20.53 -14.59 9.37
N PRO A 613 -21.87 -14.51 9.58
CA PRO A 613 -22.41 -14.39 10.93
C PRO A 613 -22.05 -15.61 11.80
N ALA A 614 -21.51 -15.38 12.98
CA ALA A 614 -21.10 -16.43 13.90
C ALA A 614 -21.35 -16.03 15.35
N GLY A 615 -22.36 -16.65 15.97
CA GLY A 615 -22.63 -16.52 17.42
C GLY A 615 -22.92 -15.09 17.92
N GLY A 616 -23.34 -14.17 17.04
CA GLY A 616 -23.60 -12.75 17.37
C GLY A 616 -22.47 -11.80 16.99
N ALA A 617 -21.41 -12.31 16.32
CA ALA A 617 -20.34 -11.53 15.70
C ALA A 617 -20.22 -11.91 14.21
N PHE A 618 -19.37 -11.22 13.48
CA PHE A 618 -18.95 -11.62 12.14
C PHE A 618 -17.52 -12.14 12.20
N VAL A 619 -17.23 -13.10 11.32
CA VAL A 619 -15.87 -13.59 11.10
C VAL A 619 -15.52 -13.46 9.63
N GLY A 620 -14.29 -13.10 9.35
CA GLY A 620 -13.75 -13.03 8.00
C GLY A 620 -13.24 -14.41 7.58
N LEU A 621 -13.96 -15.09 6.67
CA LEU A 621 -13.46 -16.30 6.03
C LEU A 621 -13.07 -15.97 4.59
N ILE A 622 -11.95 -16.53 4.13
CA ILE A 622 -11.51 -16.41 2.75
C ILE A 622 -12.07 -17.56 1.93
N SER A 623 -12.54 -17.26 0.74
CA SER A 623 -12.90 -18.28 -0.26
C SER A 623 -12.59 -17.82 -1.66
N ASN A 624 -12.40 -18.78 -2.56
CA ASN A 624 -12.36 -18.52 -3.99
C ASN A 624 -13.80 -18.29 -4.48
N VAL A 625 -14.05 -17.17 -5.17
CA VAL A 625 -15.39 -16.79 -5.64
C VAL A 625 -15.33 -16.41 -7.10
N GLY A 626 -15.78 -17.28 -7.99
CA GLY A 626 -15.95 -17.03 -9.42
C GLY A 626 -14.75 -16.33 -10.07
N SER A 627 -15.03 -15.47 -11.04
CA SER A 627 -14.02 -14.67 -11.72
C SER A 627 -14.41 -13.19 -11.82
N VAL A 628 -13.42 -12.35 -12.12
CA VAL A 628 -13.59 -10.93 -12.46
C VAL A 628 -13.03 -10.67 -13.84
N GLU A 629 -13.90 -10.30 -14.78
CA GLU A 629 -13.52 -9.88 -16.12
C GLU A 629 -13.54 -8.35 -16.21
N THR A 630 -12.48 -7.74 -16.74
CA THR A 630 -12.43 -6.30 -16.99
C THR A 630 -11.99 -6.00 -18.41
N LEU A 631 -12.81 -5.25 -19.13
CA LEU A 631 -12.44 -4.61 -20.40
C LEU A 631 -12.27 -3.11 -20.14
N GLY A 632 -11.15 -2.52 -20.59
CA GLY A 632 -10.91 -1.11 -20.31
C GLY A 632 -10.01 -0.41 -21.32
N VAL A 633 -10.03 0.91 -21.21
CA VAL A 633 -9.13 1.81 -21.96
C VAL A 633 -8.50 2.78 -20.97
N GLU A 634 -7.18 2.94 -21.10
CA GLU A 634 -6.35 3.83 -20.31
C GLU A 634 -5.67 4.84 -21.23
N VAL A 635 -5.60 6.10 -20.80
CA VAL A 635 -4.96 7.19 -21.54
C VAL A 635 -4.06 7.97 -20.59
N GLU A 636 -2.85 8.26 -21.03
CA GLU A 636 -1.90 9.14 -20.33
C GLU A 636 -1.34 10.15 -21.32
N ALA A 637 -1.17 11.39 -20.92
CA ALA A 637 -0.61 12.42 -21.79
C ALA A 637 0.11 13.50 -20.99
N THR A 638 1.22 13.97 -21.54
CA THR A 638 1.92 15.19 -21.11
C THR A 638 2.24 16.00 -22.35
N TRP A 639 1.93 17.29 -22.33
CA TRP A 639 2.14 18.17 -23.46
C TRP A 639 2.65 19.55 -23.04
N LEU A 640 3.84 19.90 -23.48
CA LEU A 640 4.40 21.25 -23.39
C LEU A 640 3.80 22.10 -24.51
N MET A 641 2.62 22.68 -24.25
CA MET A 641 1.86 23.45 -25.25
C MET A 641 2.60 24.69 -25.72
N THR A 642 3.29 25.36 -24.80
CA THR A 642 4.24 26.45 -25.04
C THR A 642 5.49 26.23 -24.20
N ASP A 643 6.53 27.01 -24.37
CA ASP A 643 7.76 26.89 -23.55
C ASP A 643 7.52 27.22 -22.05
N THR A 644 6.33 27.68 -21.71
CA THR A 644 5.94 28.08 -20.35
C THR A 644 4.65 27.41 -19.85
N PHE A 645 3.97 26.63 -20.69
CA PHE A 645 2.71 26.00 -20.30
C PHE A 645 2.69 24.51 -20.59
N LEU A 646 2.69 23.74 -19.52
CA LEU A 646 2.60 22.29 -19.52
C LEU A 646 1.19 21.85 -19.12
N VAL A 647 0.65 20.86 -19.83
CA VAL A 647 -0.58 20.16 -19.48
C VAL A 647 -0.25 18.67 -19.37
N SER A 648 -0.66 18.04 -18.29
CA SER A 648 -0.54 16.59 -18.12
C SER A 648 -1.83 15.99 -17.56
N GLY A 649 -2.03 14.72 -17.77
CA GLY A 649 -3.19 14.03 -17.21
C GLY A 649 -3.27 12.59 -17.64
N ASN A 650 -4.19 11.89 -16.98
CA ASN A 650 -4.53 10.52 -17.28
C ASN A 650 -6.03 10.28 -17.11
N ALA A 651 -6.54 9.24 -17.73
CA ALA A 651 -7.91 8.79 -17.57
C ALA A 651 -8.02 7.28 -17.82
N ALA A 652 -8.99 6.66 -17.18
CA ALA A 652 -9.39 5.28 -17.48
C ALA A 652 -10.91 5.15 -17.50
N VAL A 653 -11.39 4.25 -18.36
CA VAL A 653 -12.79 3.77 -18.38
C VAL A 653 -12.77 2.26 -18.30
N LEU A 654 -13.49 1.70 -17.34
CA LEU A 654 -13.48 0.30 -16.99
C LEU A 654 -14.89 -0.30 -17.07
N GLY A 655 -15.03 -1.45 -17.71
CA GLY A 655 -16.19 -2.33 -17.65
C GLY A 655 -15.81 -3.60 -16.91
N ALA A 656 -15.84 -3.57 -15.59
CA ALA A 656 -15.51 -4.70 -14.73
C ALA A 656 -16.78 -5.43 -14.28
N GLU A 657 -16.83 -6.74 -14.43
CA GLU A 657 -17.97 -7.59 -14.07
C GLU A 657 -17.50 -8.87 -13.37
N MET A 658 -18.25 -9.30 -12.36
CA MET A 658 -18.11 -10.63 -11.75
C MET A 658 -18.77 -11.69 -12.66
N ARG A 659 -18.14 -12.86 -12.75
CA ARG A 659 -18.63 -14.00 -13.54
C ARG A 659 -18.70 -15.25 -12.68
N ASP A 660 -19.71 -16.08 -12.95
CA ASP A 660 -19.91 -17.37 -12.27
C ASP A 660 -19.79 -17.25 -10.73
N THR A 661 -20.33 -16.14 -10.20
CA THR A 661 -20.13 -15.73 -8.81
C THR A 661 -21.45 -15.71 -8.06
N ASN A 662 -21.53 -16.45 -6.97
CA ASN A 662 -22.60 -16.34 -5.99
C ASN A 662 -22.19 -15.37 -4.86
N ASP A 663 -23.18 -14.76 -4.21
CA ASP A 663 -22.93 -13.90 -3.04
C ASP A 663 -22.24 -14.72 -1.94
N PRO A 664 -21.06 -14.31 -1.51
CA PRO A 664 -20.32 -15.06 -0.50
C PRO A 664 -21.03 -15.14 0.87
N SER A 665 -21.93 -14.19 1.16
CA SER A 665 -22.75 -14.21 2.38
C SER A 665 -24.04 -15.02 2.24
N ASP A 666 -24.51 -15.27 1.00
CA ASP A 666 -25.66 -16.11 0.66
C ASP A 666 -25.41 -16.84 -0.68
N PRO A 667 -24.84 -18.03 -0.65
CA PRO A 667 -24.51 -18.79 -1.86
C PRO A 667 -25.71 -19.14 -2.76
N THR A 668 -26.93 -18.84 -2.37
CA THR A 668 -28.12 -19.01 -3.21
C THR A 668 -28.39 -17.81 -4.12
N VAL A 669 -27.69 -16.69 -3.93
CA VAL A 669 -27.85 -15.45 -4.68
C VAL A 669 -26.76 -15.34 -5.72
N ASP A 670 -27.13 -15.41 -7.00
CA ASP A 670 -26.22 -15.16 -8.13
C ASP A 670 -25.97 -13.64 -8.25
N ILE A 671 -24.71 -13.24 -8.22
CA ILE A 671 -24.24 -11.85 -8.36
C ILE A 671 -23.43 -11.64 -9.64
N SER A 672 -23.43 -12.60 -10.55
CA SER A 672 -22.80 -12.48 -11.87
C SER A 672 -23.33 -11.28 -12.64
N GLY A 673 -22.47 -10.58 -13.37
CA GLY A 673 -22.78 -9.35 -14.09
C GLY A 673 -22.80 -8.09 -13.20
N GLN A 674 -22.58 -8.21 -11.90
CA GLN A 674 -22.40 -7.05 -11.04
C GLN A 674 -20.96 -6.56 -11.07
N ARG A 675 -20.80 -5.24 -10.85
CA ARG A 675 -19.46 -4.61 -10.75
C ARG A 675 -18.77 -5.05 -9.46
N PRO A 676 -17.47 -5.45 -9.50
CA PRO A 676 -16.72 -5.82 -8.29
C PRO A 676 -16.58 -4.66 -7.29
N ALA A 677 -16.22 -4.98 -6.05
CA ALA A 677 -15.78 -3.98 -5.08
C ALA A 677 -14.51 -3.28 -5.57
N GLY A 678 -14.28 -2.04 -5.14
CA GLY A 678 -13.10 -1.25 -5.51
C GLY A 678 -12.99 -0.88 -7.00
N ALA A 679 -13.95 -1.26 -7.86
CA ALA A 679 -13.93 -1.02 -9.30
C ALA A 679 -14.64 0.28 -9.67
N PRO A 680 -13.93 1.38 -10.01
CA PRO A 680 -14.54 2.56 -10.60
C PRO A 680 -14.93 2.31 -12.05
N GLU A 681 -15.97 2.95 -12.56
CA GLU A 681 -16.28 2.96 -14.00
C GLU A 681 -15.35 3.87 -14.77
N TRP A 682 -14.92 4.94 -14.12
CA TRP A 682 -13.94 5.88 -14.67
C TRP A 682 -13.13 6.54 -13.56
N THR A 683 -11.89 6.89 -13.91
CA THR A 683 -10.98 7.74 -13.15
C THR A 683 -10.36 8.77 -14.08
N TYR A 684 -10.01 9.93 -13.57
CA TYR A 684 -9.22 10.91 -14.31
C TYR A 684 -8.39 11.80 -13.38
N ASN A 685 -7.30 12.32 -13.93
CA ASN A 685 -6.52 13.41 -13.38
C ASN A 685 -6.12 14.34 -14.53
N LEU A 686 -6.24 15.64 -14.33
CA LEU A 686 -5.82 16.67 -15.27
C LEU A 686 -5.06 17.75 -14.51
N ARG A 687 -3.87 18.10 -14.97
CA ARG A 687 -3.01 19.13 -14.39
C ARG A 687 -2.57 20.14 -15.43
N GLY A 688 -2.58 21.41 -15.06
CA GLY A 688 -1.97 22.49 -15.83
C GLY A 688 -0.89 23.18 -15.00
N GLU A 689 0.23 23.50 -15.61
CA GLU A 689 1.34 24.22 -15.00
C GLU A 689 1.79 25.38 -15.90
N TYR A 690 1.90 26.57 -15.33
CA TYR A 690 2.32 27.77 -16.04
C TYR A 690 3.53 28.40 -15.36
N THR A 691 4.63 28.47 -16.07
CA THR A 691 5.91 29.04 -15.64
C THR A 691 6.05 30.47 -16.08
N VAL A 692 6.28 31.40 -15.16
CA VAL A 692 6.44 32.83 -15.39
C VAL A 692 7.85 33.25 -15.02
N PRO A 693 8.76 33.39 -16.00
CA PRO A 693 10.08 33.99 -15.72
C PRO A 693 9.94 35.46 -15.36
N MET A 694 10.66 35.92 -14.35
CA MET A 694 10.64 37.29 -13.85
C MET A 694 11.88 38.07 -14.27
N ASP A 695 11.79 39.39 -14.38
CA ASP A 695 12.89 40.27 -14.80
C ASP A 695 14.13 40.21 -13.90
N ASN A 696 13.99 39.79 -12.65
CA ASN A 696 15.09 39.62 -11.69
C ASN A 696 15.77 38.25 -11.74
N GLY A 697 15.42 37.43 -12.73
CA GLY A 697 15.93 36.07 -12.90
C GLY A 697 15.27 34.99 -12.04
N SER A 698 14.32 35.37 -11.15
CA SER A 698 13.52 34.37 -10.43
C SER A 698 12.36 33.84 -11.28
N THR A 699 11.80 32.72 -10.88
CA THR A 699 10.70 32.07 -11.60
C THR A 699 9.49 31.91 -10.69
N LEU A 700 8.28 32.13 -11.21
CA LEU A 700 7.02 31.81 -10.55
C LEU A 700 6.33 30.68 -11.31
N VAL A 701 6.00 29.60 -10.63
CA VAL A 701 5.27 28.46 -11.19
C VAL A 701 3.87 28.40 -10.58
N LEU A 702 2.85 28.39 -11.43
CA LEU A 702 1.45 28.27 -11.06
C LEU A 702 0.93 26.92 -11.53
N ALA A 703 0.47 26.07 -10.63
CA ALA A 703 -0.08 24.77 -10.99
C ALA A 703 -1.48 24.58 -10.40
N ALA A 704 -2.32 23.89 -11.14
CA ALA A 704 -3.62 23.42 -10.67
C ALA A 704 -3.90 22.04 -11.22
N ASP A 705 -4.52 21.21 -10.40
CA ASP A 705 -4.94 19.86 -10.76
C ASP A 705 -6.43 19.65 -10.47
N TYR A 706 -7.05 18.79 -11.25
CA TYR A 706 -8.41 18.36 -11.09
C TYR A 706 -8.50 16.86 -11.28
N ARG A 707 -8.98 16.16 -10.29
CA ARG A 707 -9.07 14.70 -10.30
C ARG A 707 -10.43 14.21 -9.86
N GLY A 708 -10.79 13.03 -10.30
CA GLY A 708 -12.04 12.42 -9.87
C GLY A 708 -12.12 10.93 -10.20
N ARG A 709 -13.06 10.28 -9.54
CA ARG A 709 -13.50 8.91 -9.82
C ARG A 709 -15.00 8.76 -9.69
N SER A 710 -15.55 7.79 -10.40
CA SER A 710 -16.95 7.39 -10.24
C SER A 710 -17.19 6.76 -8.86
N THR A 711 -18.44 6.52 -8.53
CA THR A 711 -18.82 5.71 -7.38
C THR A 711 -18.20 4.32 -7.44
N VAL A 712 -17.81 3.77 -6.28
CA VAL A 712 -17.32 2.39 -6.14
C VAL A 712 -18.05 1.67 -5.02
N PHE A 713 -18.21 0.35 -5.15
CA PHE A 713 -18.71 -0.49 -4.07
C PHE A 713 -17.55 -0.89 -3.16
N ASN A 714 -17.79 -0.89 -1.85
CA ASN A 714 -16.77 -1.24 -0.87
C ASN A 714 -16.69 -2.75 -0.57
N GLN A 715 -17.73 -3.50 -0.91
CA GLN A 715 -17.76 -4.95 -0.67
C GLN A 715 -18.48 -5.68 -1.82
N THR A 716 -18.10 -6.94 -2.02
CA THR A 716 -18.65 -7.82 -3.05
C THR A 716 -19.99 -8.43 -2.68
N SER A 717 -20.28 -8.54 -1.37
CA SER A 717 -21.51 -9.17 -0.87
C SER A 717 -22.78 -8.36 -1.08
N SER A 718 -23.90 -9.04 -1.03
CA SER A 718 -25.29 -8.69 -1.38
C SER A 718 -25.65 -7.19 -1.36
N ARG A 719 -25.94 -6.71 -2.56
CA ARG A 719 -26.42 -5.34 -2.82
C ARG A 719 -27.95 -5.23 -2.79
N ASN A 720 -28.62 -6.28 -2.32
CA ASN A 720 -30.09 -6.37 -2.31
C ASN A 720 -30.74 -5.51 -1.21
N THR A 721 -29.97 -4.84 -0.38
CA THR A 721 -30.48 -3.79 0.50
C THR A 721 -30.66 -2.50 -0.31
N ASN A 722 -31.82 -1.92 -0.29
CA ASN A 722 -32.14 -0.65 -0.93
C ASN A 722 -32.28 0.44 0.16
N PRO A 723 -31.40 1.46 0.20
CA PRO A 723 -30.31 1.76 -0.73
C PRO A 723 -29.09 0.86 -0.49
N PRO A 724 -28.19 0.73 -1.48
CA PRO A 724 -26.94 -0.02 -1.32
C PRO A 724 -26.04 0.67 -0.29
N LEU A 725 -26.00 0.14 0.92
CA LEU A 725 -25.35 0.70 2.12
C LEU A 725 -23.83 0.83 2.05
N ARG A 726 -23.22 0.47 0.92
CA ARG A 726 -21.76 0.31 0.78
C ARG A 726 -21.22 0.96 -0.48
N LEU A 727 -21.86 2.04 -0.91
CA LEU A 727 -21.44 2.80 -2.08
C LEU A 727 -20.60 3.99 -1.64
N ARG A 728 -19.32 3.97 -1.94
CA ARG A 728 -18.45 5.16 -1.80
C ARG A 728 -18.86 6.20 -2.85
N PRO A 729 -19.02 7.46 -2.46
CA PRO A 729 -19.49 8.51 -3.37
C PRO A 729 -18.49 8.76 -4.51
N GLN A 730 -18.99 9.33 -5.60
CA GLN A 730 -18.15 9.97 -6.60
C GLN A 730 -17.40 11.12 -5.94
N ILE A 731 -16.11 11.26 -6.26
CA ILE A 731 -15.29 12.38 -5.83
C ILE A 731 -14.82 13.21 -7.03
N ASN A 732 -14.70 14.52 -6.81
CA ASN A 732 -14.11 15.47 -7.75
C ASN A 732 -13.35 16.50 -6.93
N ASP A 733 -12.05 16.45 -6.97
CA ASP A 733 -11.16 17.22 -6.13
C ASP A 733 -10.33 18.21 -6.96
N TRP A 734 -9.98 19.35 -6.34
CA TRP A 734 -9.11 20.36 -6.89
C TRP A 734 -7.91 20.56 -6.01
N GLY A 735 -6.75 20.64 -6.63
CA GLY A 735 -5.51 21.11 -6.03
C GLY A 735 -4.99 22.37 -6.70
N ALA A 736 -4.23 23.16 -5.98
CA ALA A 736 -3.53 24.31 -6.53
C ALA A 736 -2.23 24.58 -5.82
N ARG A 737 -1.23 25.11 -6.55
CA ARG A 737 0.09 25.42 -6.02
C ARG A 737 0.65 26.67 -6.69
N VAL A 738 1.33 27.49 -5.87
CA VAL A 738 2.12 28.63 -6.32
C VAL A 738 3.52 28.48 -5.77
N THR A 739 4.50 28.38 -6.65
CA THR A 739 5.91 28.17 -6.30
C THR A 739 6.74 29.33 -6.80
N TRP A 740 7.57 29.90 -5.92
CA TRP A 740 8.59 30.88 -6.28
C TRP A 740 9.96 30.23 -6.17
N ILE A 741 10.76 30.35 -7.21
CA ILE A 741 12.14 29.86 -7.32
C ILE A 741 13.06 31.06 -7.48
N ASN A 742 14.09 31.18 -6.66
CA ASN A 742 15.03 32.29 -6.73
C ASN A 742 15.88 32.22 -8.02
N SER A 743 16.62 33.31 -8.31
CA SER A 743 17.45 33.43 -9.53
C SER A 743 18.66 32.48 -9.59
N ASN A 744 19.04 31.87 -8.46
CA ASN A 744 20.12 30.87 -8.42
C ASN A 744 19.57 29.43 -8.45
N GLU A 745 18.26 29.27 -8.53
CA GLU A 745 17.51 28.01 -8.54
C GLU A 745 17.79 27.09 -7.32
N ASN A 746 18.34 27.66 -6.25
CA ASN A 746 18.68 26.89 -5.03
C ASN A 746 17.77 27.15 -3.84
N LEU A 747 16.75 28.00 -3.99
CA LEU A 747 15.70 28.22 -2.99
C LEU A 747 14.34 28.24 -3.68
N GLU A 748 13.50 27.30 -3.25
CA GLU A 748 12.11 27.19 -3.65
C GLU A 748 11.21 27.48 -2.45
N ILE A 749 10.14 28.29 -2.66
CA ILE A 749 9.08 28.50 -1.66
C ILE A 749 7.74 28.23 -2.35
N SER A 750 6.98 27.30 -1.82
CA SER A 750 5.73 26.82 -2.40
C SER A 750 4.56 26.99 -1.42
N ALA A 751 3.50 27.65 -1.83
CA ALA A 751 2.21 27.63 -1.16
C ALA A 751 1.26 26.70 -1.92
N TRP A 752 0.62 25.80 -1.23
CA TRP A 752 -0.20 24.75 -1.85
C TRP A 752 -1.51 24.52 -1.08
N GLY A 753 -2.50 23.99 -1.81
CA GLY A 753 -3.75 23.51 -1.24
C GLY A 753 -4.20 22.23 -1.94
N LYS A 754 -4.67 21.26 -1.17
CA LYS A 754 -5.27 19.99 -1.63
C LYS A 754 -6.73 19.93 -1.22
N ASN A 755 -7.52 19.22 -1.98
CA ASN A 755 -8.96 19.04 -1.78
C ASN A 755 -9.69 20.36 -1.49
N LEU A 756 -9.52 21.34 -2.38
CA LEU A 756 -10.07 22.68 -2.20
C LEU A 756 -11.59 22.74 -2.21
N ARG A 757 -12.26 21.70 -2.70
CA ARG A 757 -13.71 21.53 -2.64
C ARG A 757 -14.21 20.96 -1.35
N GLU A 758 -13.31 20.31 -0.58
CA GLU A 758 -13.66 19.56 0.63
C GLU A 758 -14.63 18.38 0.32
N ASP A 759 -14.42 17.74 -0.85
CA ASP A 759 -15.13 16.50 -1.17
C ASP A 759 -14.50 15.39 -0.33
N PHE A 760 -15.30 14.78 0.54
CA PHE A 760 -14.82 13.67 1.36
C PHE A 760 -14.94 12.32 0.63
N ASP A 761 -14.04 11.44 0.94
CA ASP A 761 -14.08 10.03 0.53
C ASP A 761 -14.30 9.14 1.75
N ILE A 762 -14.81 7.95 1.51
CA ILE A 762 -14.94 6.90 2.50
C ILE A 762 -13.80 5.92 2.30
N ALA A 763 -12.87 5.87 3.25
CA ALA A 763 -11.73 4.96 3.20
C ALA A 763 -12.15 3.51 3.43
N ASN A 764 -13.09 3.30 4.37
CA ASN A 764 -13.58 1.96 4.72
C ASN A 764 -14.98 2.05 5.37
N PHE A 765 -15.79 1.01 5.15
CA PHE A 765 -17.01 0.77 5.92
C PHE A 765 -16.76 -0.35 6.92
N GLY A 766 -17.04 -0.12 8.19
CA GLY A 766 -17.06 -1.17 9.19
C GLY A 766 -18.18 -2.20 8.92
N PRO A 767 -18.05 -3.43 9.40
CA PRO A 767 -19.13 -4.38 9.40
C PRO A 767 -20.31 -3.83 10.24
N PRO A 768 -21.57 -4.15 9.91
CA PRO A 768 -22.68 -3.77 10.75
C PRO A 768 -22.44 -4.35 12.15
N SER A 769 -22.44 -3.47 13.16
CA SER A 769 -22.27 -3.92 14.54
C SER A 769 -23.45 -4.83 14.93
N PRO A 770 -23.21 -6.05 15.40
CA PRO A 770 -24.28 -6.97 15.80
C PRO A 770 -25.17 -6.41 16.92
N CYS A 771 -24.60 -5.49 17.73
CA CYS A 771 -25.34 -4.88 18.83
C CYS A 771 -26.32 -3.81 18.38
N CYS A 772 -26.02 -3.10 17.30
CA CYS A 772 -26.58 -1.77 17.11
C CYS A 772 -27.10 -1.50 15.70
N SER A 773 -26.97 -2.43 14.76
CA SER A 773 -27.33 -2.27 13.34
C SER A 773 -26.77 -1.00 12.69
N THR A 774 -25.63 -0.51 13.23
CA THR A 774 -24.96 0.69 12.76
C THR A 774 -23.91 0.40 11.73
N PHE A 775 -23.83 1.29 10.75
CA PHE A 775 -22.73 1.35 9.82
C PHE A 775 -21.82 2.49 10.25
N ALA A 776 -20.57 2.17 10.50
CA ALA A 776 -19.53 3.16 10.72
C ALA A 776 -18.62 3.22 9.49
N ALA A 777 -18.14 4.40 9.15
CA ALA A 777 -17.25 4.64 8.04
C ALA A 777 -16.02 5.44 8.50
N ALA A 778 -14.85 5.12 7.96
CA ALA A 778 -13.70 5.98 8.08
C ALA A 778 -13.73 6.99 6.93
N PHE A 779 -13.63 8.27 7.26
CA PHE A 779 -13.64 9.37 6.30
C PHE A 779 -12.21 9.88 6.09
N ARG A 780 -11.97 10.41 4.90
CA ARG A 780 -10.72 11.10 4.54
C ARG A 780 -11.00 12.20 3.52
N GLY A 781 -10.05 13.10 3.37
CA GLY A 781 -10.11 14.13 2.35
C GLY A 781 -10.58 15.48 2.88
N LYS A 782 -10.16 15.86 4.09
CA LYS A 782 -10.26 17.25 4.57
C LYS A 782 -9.46 18.17 3.66
N ARG A 783 -9.89 19.40 3.55
CA ARG A 783 -9.15 20.43 2.83
C ARG A 783 -7.87 20.79 3.56
N MET A 784 -6.73 20.74 2.87
CA MET A 784 -5.40 20.99 3.43
C MET A 784 -4.74 22.18 2.74
N PHE A 785 -3.96 22.94 3.50
CA PHE A 785 -3.10 24.02 3.01
C PHE A 785 -1.73 23.92 3.65
N GLY A 786 -0.72 24.44 2.95
CA GLY A 786 0.61 24.51 3.54
C GLY A 786 1.58 25.39 2.79
N LEU A 787 2.72 25.59 3.44
CA LEU A 787 3.89 26.25 2.90
C LEU A 787 5.08 25.29 2.99
N THR A 788 5.80 25.15 1.89
CA THR A 788 7.02 24.36 1.81
C THR A 788 8.18 25.25 1.38
N ALA A 789 9.32 25.11 2.02
CA ALA A 789 10.57 25.74 1.59
C ALA A 789 11.63 24.67 1.40
N THR A 790 12.28 24.68 0.23
CA THR A 790 13.39 23.78 -0.13
C THR A 790 14.63 24.60 -0.41
N TYR A 791 15.76 24.16 0.12
CA TYR A 791 17.06 24.79 -0.13
C TYR A 791 18.10 23.75 -0.51
N ASP A 792 18.69 23.93 -1.70
CA ASP A 792 19.74 23.09 -2.26
C ASP A 792 21.09 23.81 -2.14
N PHE A 793 22.12 23.10 -1.62
CA PHE A 793 23.43 23.65 -1.29
C PHE A 793 24.46 23.37 -2.40
#